data_b53aa5443b5dac5395289318be4753d4
#
_entry.id   b53aa5443b5dac5395289318be4753d4
#
_cell.length_a   1.000
_cell.length_b   1.000
_cell.length_c   1.000
_cell.angle_alpha   90.00
_cell.angle_beta   90.00
_cell.angle_gamma   90.00
#
_symmetry.space_group_name_H-M   'P 1'
#
loop_
_entity.id
_entity.type
_entity.pdbx_description
1 polymer ?
#
loop_
_entity_poly.entity_id
_entity_poly.type
_entity_poly.pdbx_seq_one_letter_code
_entity_poly.pdbx_strand_id
1 'polypeptide(L)'
;MKQFVASDIRNFAIVGHGASGKTCLAEAMLKIGGEINRLGTIEDGSTTSDYHPGERSRQISIHSTPLHMEWMDKKFNMIDTPGYSDFIGEALGSLSVVDMAVITIHAVNGVEVCTETMWNHASKLGIPKMLVVNGLDREHTKFEKVLEQARKRFGNNVFPMQLPVNEGPGYNKNIDVLRSELISYKEDRSGQMTESELPEELKERVKDLHEELIEYVAESDDSLLEKFFEEGSLTEEEMREGIHHAIQNQTFIPLFCVSATSNIGVARVCDFISKYGSSPDDRKTIIANDEKGSDVDVSLDGSETVLQIFKTMSESHVGEFSLFRVYSGKVSTGKDYHNTNRNINERFGQMFILNGKNRTQVDQLSAGDIAGVVKLKDTHTSNTLCSGKHVTLPALDLPSPNIHAAIEPSAKGDEEKLAVGLSTLHEEDPTFIYRVDSEVKQTIISGQGELHLTVTTERLKRRFGIDIALEEPKVPFRETIMGSGSAKYRHKKQSGGAGQFAEVWMRIEPKQRGEGIEFTHSLVGQNVDRVFVVSVEKGVKTACSDGILAGCKVVDVKVDFYDGKMHPVDSKDIAFQTAGKHAFREAFLSAQPCLLEPIMDIEVKVPEDFMGDIMGDISGKRGKIMGMDADGSFQVIKAQVPQAELYHYATTVRSLTGGRGIHSESFSHYEKMPKDIEKKVAQERQKQEDE
;
A
#
# COMPACT_ATOMS: atom_id res chain seq x y z
N MET A 1 -33.91 4.17 8.64
CA MET A 1 -33.44 3.80 7.31
C MET A 1 -34.11 2.49 6.89
N LYS A 2 -34.49 2.32 5.61
CA LYS A 2 -35.03 1.07 5.07
C LYS A 2 -34.01 -0.05 5.25
N GLN A 3 -34.42 -1.24 5.66
CA GLN A 3 -33.54 -2.41 5.68
C GLN A 3 -33.52 -3.04 4.28
N PHE A 4 -32.33 -3.32 3.79
CA PHE A 4 -32.11 -3.95 2.51
C PHE A 4 -31.65 -5.41 2.68
N VAL A 5 -32.09 -6.28 1.80
CA VAL A 5 -31.56 -7.65 1.69
C VAL A 5 -30.33 -7.65 0.79
N ALA A 6 -29.51 -8.67 0.86
CA ALA A 6 -28.25 -8.76 0.12
C ALA A 6 -28.39 -8.56 -1.40
N SER A 7 -29.45 -9.11 -2.01
CA SER A 7 -29.76 -8.94 -3.44
C SER A 7 -30.10 -7.50 -3.85
N ASP A 8 -30.45 -6.64 -2.87
CA ASP A 8 -30.79 -5.24 -3.11
C ASP A 8 -29.64 -4.28 -2.80
N ILE A 9 -28.48 -4.80 -2.39
CA ILE A 9 -27.27 -4.03 -2.12
C ILE A 9 -26.35 -4.06 -3.33
N ARG A 10 -25.69 -2.95 -3.61
CA ARG A 10 -24.63 -2.81 -4.62
C ARG A 10 -23.41 -2.19 -3.96
N ASN A 11 -22.39 -3.01 -3.69
CA ASN A 11 -21.12 -2.55 -3.14
C ASN A 11 -20.12 -2.41 -4.27
N PHE A 12 -19.64 -1.21 -4.53
CA PHE A 12 -18.62 -0.99 -5.55
C PHE A 12 -17.63 0.08 -5.17
N ALA A 13 -16.40 -0.09 -5.63
CA ALA A 13 -15.34 0.91 -5.52
C ALA A 13 -15.15 1.63 -6.85
N ILE A 14 -15.07 2.96 -6.80
CA ILE A 14 -14.73 3.78 -7.96
C ILE A 14 -13.20 3.94 -7.94
N VAL A 15 -12.54 3.27 -8.88
CA VAL A 15 -11.08 3.18 -8.97
C VAL A 15 -10.56 3.67 -10.33
N GLY A 16 -9.26 3.86 -10.46
CA GLY A 16 -8.63 4.33 -11.70
C GLY A 16 -7.51 5.32 -11.44
N HIS A 17 -6.91 5.85 -12.48
CA HIS A 17 -5.77 6.76 -12.39
C HIS A 17 -6.13 8.11 -11.74
N GLY A 18 -5.09 8.85 -11.26
CA GLY A 18 -5.25 10.23 -10.79
C GLY A 18 -5.87 11.12 -11.87
N ALA A 19 -6.74 12.04 -11.46
CA ALA A 19 -7.44 12.97 -12.36
C ALA A 19 -8.36 12.32 -13.42
N SER A 20 -8.67 11.02 -13.35
CA SER A 20 -9.67 10.37 -14.21
C SER A 20 -11.13 10.78 -13.88
N GLY A 21 -11.33 11.51 -12.78
CA GLY A 21 -12.62 12.06 -12.37
C GLY A 21 -13.48 11.13 -11.52
N LYS A 22 -12.88 10.23 -10.76
CA LYS A 22 -13.54 9.33 -9.79
C LYS A 22 -14.45 10.08 -8.83
N THR A 23 -13.87 11.03 -8.12
CA THR A 23 -14.59 11.88 -7.14
C THR A 23 -15.71 12.69 -7.80
N CYS A 24 -15.48 13.19 -9.03
CA CYS A 24 -16.56 13.87 -9.79
C CYS A 24 -17.69 12.90 -10.15
N LEU A 25 -17.37 11.65 -10.50
CA LEU A 25 -18.36 10.61 -10.78
C LEU A 25 -19.18 10.26 -9.53
N ALA A 26 -18.50 10.06 -8.40
CA ALA A 26 -19.15 9.82 -7.11
C ALA A 26 -20.09 10.96 -6.73
N GLU A 27 -19.63 12.21 -6.86
CA GLU A 27 -20.40 13.41 -6.57
C GLU A 27 -21.64 13.54 -7.49
N ALA A 28 -21.49 13.22 -8.79
CA ALA A 28 -22.59 13.21 -9.74
C ALA A 28 -23.62 12.14 -9.41
N MET A 29 -23.18 10.93 -8.99
CA MET A 29 -24.07 9.86 -8.50
C MET A 29 -24.86 10.30 -7.27
N LEU A 30 -24.20 10.90 -6.27
CA LEU A 30 -24.89 11.44 -5.08
C LEU A 30 -25.93 12.53 -5.44
N LYS A 31 -25.62 13.35 -6.44
CA LYS A 31 -26.54 14.39 -6.92
C LYS A 31 -27.81 13.82 -7.54
N ILE A 32 -27.69 12.82 -8.42
CA ILE A 32 -28.86 12.19 -9.05
C ILE A 32 -29.64 11.31 -8.07
N GLY A 33 -28.95 10.69 -7.08
CA GLY A 33 -29.57 9.97 -5.97
C GLY A 33 -30.29 10.86 -4.95
N GLY A 34 -30.12 12.19 -5.06
CA GLY A 34 -30.78 13.15 -4.16
C GLY A 34 -30.13 13.31 -2.79
N GLU A 35 -28.95 12.71 -2.56
CA GLU A 35 -28.20 12.82 -1.31
C GLU A 35 -27.57 14.22 -1.10
N ILE A 36 -27.27 14.89 -2.21
CA ILE A 36 -26.75 16.26 -2.22
C ILE A 36 -27.59 17.17 -3.11
N ASN A 37 -27.74 18.42 -2.69
CA ASN A 37 -28.56 19.40 -3.44
C ASN A 37 -27.80 20.09 -4.57
N ARG A 38 -26.45 20.15 -4.48
CA ARG A 38 -25.57 20.82 -5.45
C ARG A 38 -24.33 19.97 -5.68
N LEU A 39 -23.89 19.88 -6.94
CA LEU A 39 -22.60 19.29 -7.27
C LEU A 39 -21.47 20.10 -6.64
N GLY A 40 -20.64 19.44 -5.85
CA GLY A 40 -19.38 19.97 -5.38
C GLY A 40 -18.31 19.92 -6.48
N THR A 41 -17.24 20.68 -6.32
CA THR A 41 -16.09 20.69 -7.21
C THR A 41 -14.78 20.48 -6.44
N ILE A 42 -13.80 19.89 -7.08
CA ILE A 42 -12.48 19.66 -6.46
C ILE A 42 -11.78 21.01 -6.23
N GLU A 43 -11.90 21.93 -7.18
CA GLU A 43 -11.29 23.26 -7.17
C GLU A 43 -11.78 24.07 -5.96
N ASP A 44 -13.07 24.02 -5.64
CA ASP A 44 -13.66 24.72 -4.50
C ASP A 44 -13.48 23.94 -3.18
N GLY A 45 -12.98 22.69 -3.22
CA GLY A 45 -12.89 21.79 -2.06
C GLY A 45 -14.26 21.48 -1.44
N SER A 46 -15.32 21.44 -2.26
CA SER A 46 -16.72 21.31 -1.83
C SER A 46 -17.31 19.93 -2.11
N THR A 47 -16.53 18.98 -2.64
CA THR A 47 -16.96 17.60 -2.86
C THR A 47 -17.23 16.88 -1.54
N THR A 48 -18.17 15.95 -1.56
CA THR A 48 -18.56 15.13 -0.39
C THR A 48 -17.42 14.18 0.04
N SER A 49 -16.66 13.68 -0.91
CA SER A 49 -15.61 12.70 -0.69
C SER A 49 -14.32 13.32 -0.14
N ASP A 50 -13.78 14.37 -0.77
CA ASP A 50 -12.51 15.00 -0.39
C ASP A 50 -12.73 16.07 0.70
N TYR A 51 -13.14 15.65 1.89
CA TYR A 51 -13.46 16.56 2.98
C TYR A 51 -12.30 16.86 3.93
N HIS A 52 -11.22 16.09 3.88
CA HIS A 52 -10.04 16.31 4.71
C HIS A 52 -9.23 17.53 4.23
N PRO A 53 -8.67 18.32 5.16
CA PRO A 53 -7.91 19.53 4.80
C PRO A 53 -6.73 19.27 3.85
N GLY A 54 -6.05 18.10 3.99
CA GLY A 54 -4.94 17.70 3.12
C GLY A 54 -5.37 17.46 1.68
N GLU A 55 -6.56 16.89 1.46
CA GLU A 55 -7.17 16.65 0.15
C GLU A 55 -7.56 17.96 -0.52
N ARG A 56 -8.27 18.82 0.22
CA ARG A 56 -8.70 20.13 -0.27
C ARG A 56 -7.53 21.03 -0.65
N SER A 57 -6.47 21.06 0.16
CA SER A 57 -5.31 21.92 -0.12
C SER A 57 -4.50 21.45 -1.34
N ARG A 58 -4.51 20.16 -1.63
CA ARG A 58 -3.80 19.56 -2.75
C ARG A 58 -4.67 19.30 -3.98
N GLN A 59 -6.00 19.37 -3.81
CA GLN A 59 -6.99 19.03 -4.83
C GLN A 59 -6.82 17.58 -5.36
N ILE A 60 -6.48 16.66 -4.46
CA ILE A 60 -6.36 15.22 -4.73
C ILE A 60 -6.98 14.42 -3.58
N SER A 61 -7.57 13.28 -3.92
CA SER A 61 -8.01 12.29 -2.92
C SER A 61 -6.80 11.58 -2.32
N ILE A 62 -6.78 11.46 -1.00
CA ILE A 62 -5.74 10.80 -0.21
C ILE A 62 -6.31 9.54 0.46
N HIS A 63 -7.55 9.62 0.93
CA HIS A 63 -8.25 8.56 1.63
C HIS A 63 -9.37 7.98 0.78
N SER A 64 -9.66 6.69 0.97
CA SER A 64 -10.89 6.10 0.48
C SER A 64 -12.06 6.56 1.34
N THR A 65 -13.14 7.01 0.68
CA THR A 65 -14.30 7.59 1.34
C THR A 65 -15.56 6.81 1.02
N PRO A 66 -16.21 6.18 2.02
CA PRO A 66 -17.51 5.54 1.84
C PRO A 66 -18.61 6.57 1.60
N LEU A 67 -19.46 6.27 0.63
CA LEU A 67 -20.58 7.06 0.19
C LEU A 67 -21.80 6.14 0.04
N HIS A 68 -22.98 6.70 0.18
CA HIS A 68 -24.24 5.96 0.12
C HIS A 68 -25.28 6.73 -0.66
N MET A 69 -26.07 5.98 -1.44
CA MET A 69 -27.32 6.49 -2.03
C MET A 69 -28.32 5.36 -2.26
N GLU A 70 -29.58 5.70 -2.46
CA GLU A 70 -30.62 4.78 -2.93
C GLU A 70 -30.95 5.07 -4.40
N TRP A 71 -31.02 4.01 -5.24
CA TRP A 71 -31.35 4.12 -6.66
C TRP A 71 -32.18 2.93 -7.12
N MET A 72 -33.35 3.17 -7.72
CA MET A 72 -34.25 2.10 -8.21
C MET A 72 -34.48 0.98 -7.17
N ASP A 73 -34.84 1.34 -5.94
CA ASP A 73 -35.04 0.43 -4.80
C ASP A 73 -33.81 -0.38 -4.37
N LYS A 74 -32.62 -0.11 -4.91
CA LYS A 74 -31.36 -0.68 -4.50
C LYS A 74 -30.57 0.28 -3.63
N LYS A 75 -29.81 -0.28 -2.69
CA LYS A 75 -28.86 0.46 -1.85
C LYS A 75 -27.47 0.41 -2.48
N PHE A 76 -26.92 1.56 -2.80
CA PHE A 76 -25.55 1.69 -3.29
C PHE A 76 -24.63 2.06 -2.13
N ASN A 77 -23.67 1.20 -1.82
CA ASN A 77 -22.52 1.51 -1.00
C ASN A 77 -21.35 1.72 -1.96
N MET A 78 -20.95 2.96 -2.14
CA MET A 78 -19.87 3.36 -3.03
C MET A 78 -18.64 3.68 -2.20
N ILE A 79 -17.45 3.33 -2.67
CA ILE A 79 -16.21 3.78 -2.08
C ILE A 79 -15.44 4.57 -3.14
N ASP A 80 -15.33 5.89 -2.94
CA ASP A 80 -14.45 6.72 -3.77
C ASP A 80 -13.01 6.56 -3.31
N THR A 81 -12.07 6.33 -4.23
CA THR A 81 -10.70 5.96 -3.91
C THR A 81 -9.67 6.93 -4.49
N PRO A 82 -8.51 7.09 -3.84
CA PRO A 82 -7.38 7.80 -4.42
C PRO A 82 -6.91 7.15 -5.74
N GLY A 83 -6.38 7.97 -6.64
CA GLY A 83 -5.87 7.50 -7.94
C GLY A 83 -4.36 7.61 -8.10
N TYR A 84 -3.65 8.10 -7.09
CA TYR A 84 -2.19 8.17 -7.09
C TYR A 84 -1.59 6.90 -6.46
N SER A 85 -0.51 6.41 -7.05
CA SER A 85 0.18 5.21 -6.58
C SER A 85 0.68 5.30 -5.14
N ASP A 86 0.92 6.51 -4.66
CA ASP A 86 1.34 6.80 -3.28
C ASP A 86 0.27 6.43 -2.23
N PHE A 87 -1.01 6.37 -2.63
CA PHE A 87 -2.14 6.00 -1.78
C PHE A 87 -2.80 4.70 -2.24
N ILE A 88 -2.07 3.86 -2.94
CA ILE A 88 -2.63 2.64 -3.55
C ILE A 88 -3.23 1.69 -2.52
N GLY A 89 -2.70 1.64 -1.31
CA GLY A 89 -3.23 0.82 -0.21
C GLY A 89 -4.70 1.09 0.09
N GLU A 90 -5.12 2.35 0.01
CA GLU A 90 -6.50 2.77 0.18
C GLU A 90 -7.43 2.18 -0.89
N ALA A 91 -6.99 2.21 -2.16
CA ALA A 91 -7.77 1.65 -3.27
C ALA A 91 -7.83 0.11 -3.21
N LEU A 92 -6.72 -0.55 -2.88
CA LEU A 92 -6.66 -2.01 -2.76
C LEU A 92 -7.50 -2.53 -1.59
N GLY A 93 -7.42 -1.86 -0.43
CA GLY A 93 -8.28 -2.15 0.72
C GLY A 93 -9.77 -2.00 0.39
N SER A 94 -10.13 -0.98 -0.39
CA SER A 94 -11.50 -0.75 -0.84
C SER A 94 -11.99 -1.83 -1.82
N LEU A 95 -11.15 -2.25 -2.77
CA LEU A 95 -11.47 -3.33 -3.71
C LEU A 95 -11.70 -4.67 -3.01
N SER A 96 -11.01 -4.92 -1.90
CA SER A 96 -11.13 -6.19 -1.17
C SER A 96 -12.50 -6.38 -0.49
N VAL A 97 -13.28 -5.32 -0.32
CA VAL A 97 -14.55 -5.34 0.42
C VAL A 97 -15.77 -4.96 -0.42
N VAL A 98 -15.64 -4.94 -1.73
CA VAL A 98 -16.74 -4.65 -2.65
C VAL A 98 -17.05 -5.82 -3.58
N ASP A 99 -18.18 -5.77 -4.24
CA ASP A 99 -18.65 -6.83 -5.14
C ASP A 99 -18.44 -6.48 -6.61
N MET A 100 -18.10 -5.22 -6.92
CA MET A 100 -17.81 -4.75 -8.28
C MET A 100 -16.79 -3.61 -8.27
N ALA A 101 -15.96 -3.53 -9.31
CA ALA A 101 -15.06 -2.42 -9.57
C ALA A 101 -15.58 -1.53 -10.71
N VAL A 102 -15.79 -0.24 -10.45
CA VAL A 102 -16.07 0.79 -11.44
C VAL A 102 -14.78 1.51 -11.76
N ILE A 103 -14.18 1.17 -12.91
CA ILE A 103 -12.85 1.67 -13.30
C ILE A 103 -13.01 2.87 -14.23
N THR A 104 -12.61 4.05 -13.76
CA THR A 104 -12.68 5.28 -14.56
C THR A 104 -11.46 5.45 -15.46
N ILE A 105 -11.72 5.81 -16.72
CA ILE A 105 -10.72 6.10 -17.75
C ILE A 105 -10.90 7.56 -18.17
N HIS A 106 -9.81 8.32 -18.26
CA HIS A 106 -9.86 9.70 -18.74
C HIS A 106 -10.03 9.74 -20.26
N ALA A 107 -11.03 10.46 -20.79
CA ALA A 107 -11.38 10.47 -22.21
C ALA A 107 -10.25 11.01 -23.13
N VAL A 108 -9.34 11.84 -22.62
CA VAL A 108 -8.20 12.38 -23.39
C VAL A 108 -6.97 11.50 -23.25
N ASN A 109 -6.64 11.08 -22.01
CA ASN A 109 -5.41 10.34 -21.72
C ASN A 109 -5.54 8.85 -22.06
N GLY A 110 -6.75 8.29 -22.00
CA GLY A 110 -6.99 6.85 -22.21
C GLY A 110 -6.58 6.01 -21.01
N VAL A 111 -6.10 4.80 -21.27
CA VAL A 111 -5.68 3.84 -20.25
C VAL A 111 -4.32 4.23 -19.67
N GLU A 112 -4.29 4.54 -18.38
CA GLU A 112 -3.11 4.99 -17.63
C GLU A 112 -2.68 3.92 -16.60
N VAL A 113 -1.51 4.09 -15.99
CA VAL A 113 -0.86 3.09 -15.13
C VAL A 113 -1.73 2.59 -13.98
N CYS A 114 -2.30 3.50 -13.18
CA CYS A 114 -3.15 3.06 -12.07
C CYS A 114 -4.46 2.41 -12.55
N THR A 115 -4.92 2.72 -13.75
CA THR A 115 -6.06 2.02 -14.38
C THR A 115 -5.71 0.55 -14.61
N GLU A 116 -4.53 0.27 -15.20
CA GLU A 116 -4.02 -1.10 -15.39
C GLU A 116 -3.81 -1.82 -14.04
N THR A 117 -3.25 -1.12 -13.05
CA THR A 117 -3.03 -1.68 -11.71
C THR A 117 -4.34 -2.08 -11.04
N MET A 118 -5.36 -1.21 -11.07
CA MET A 118 -6.68 -1.51 -10.50
C MET A 118 -7.37 -2.66 -11.23
N TRP A 119 -7.27 -2.70 -12.55
CA TRP A 119 -7.77 -3.82 -13.36
C TRP A 119 -7.15 -5.14 -12.94
N ASN A 120 -5.81 -5.20 -12.86
CA ASN A 120 -5.09 -6.42 -12.49
C ASN A 120 -5.44 -6.88 -11.08
N HIS A 121 -5.56 -5.94 -10.14
CA HIS A 121 -5.93 -6.28 -8.76
C HIS A 121 -7.38 -6.77 -8.66
N ALA A 122 -8.33 -6.11 -9.30
CA ALA A 122 -9.71 -6.57 -9.37
C ALA A 122 -9.81 -7.96 -10.02
N SER A 123 -8.99 -8.24 -11.05
CA SER A 123 -8.91 -9.57 -11.69
C SER A 123 -8.36 -10.63 -10.73
N LYS A 124 -7.30 -10.31 -9.97
CA LYS A 124 -6.72 -11.20 -8.93
C LYS A 124 -7.76 -11.55 -7.85
N LEU A 125 -8.58 -10.59 -7.46
CA LEU A 125 -9.67 -10.80 -6.48
C LEU A 125 -10.91 -11.47 -7.09
N GLY A 126 -10.94 -11.69 -8.41
CA GLY A 126 -12.10 -12.25 -9.10
C GLY A 126 -13.32 -11.31 -9.08
N ILE A 127 -13.14 -10.00 -8.92
CA ILE A 127 -14.22 -9.02 -8.83
C ILE A 127 -14.67 -8.62 -10.24
N PRO A 128 -15.98 -8.66 -10.55
CA PRO A 128 -16.55 -8.10 -11.77
C PRO A 128 -16.18 -6.63 -11.96
N LYS A 129 -15.96 -6.26 -13.21
CA LYS A 129 -15.46 -4.94 -13.60
C LYS A 129 -16.38 -4.26 -14.59
N MET A 130 -16.47 -2.94 -14.48
CA MET A 130 -17.09 -2.08 -15.47
C MET A 130 -16.18 -0.88 -15.76
N LEU A 131 -16.13 -0.41 -16.98
CA LEU A 131 -15.33 0.73 -17.41
C LEU A 131 -16.22 1.96 -17.61
N VAL A 132 -15.72 3.12 -17.20
CA VAL A 132 -16.40 4.41 -17.39
C VAL A 132 -15.41 5.41 -17.99
N VAL A 133 -15.60 5.76 -19.25
CA VAL A 133 -14.84 6.81 -19.93
C VAL A 133 -15.44 8.16 -19.55
N ASN A 134 -14.70 8.94 -18.79
CA ASN A 134 -15.15 10.20 -18.21
C ASN A 134 -14.44 11.42 -18.80
N GLY A 135 -15.15 12.52 -18.90
CA GLY A 135 -14.64 13.79 -19.41
C GLY A 135 -14.76 13.92 -20.94
N LEU A 136 -15.79 13.31 -21.53
CA LEU A 136 -16.06 13.39 -22.98
C LEU A 136 -16.46 14.81 -23.45
N ASP A 137 -16.72 15.73 -22.54
CA ASP A 137 -16.95 17.16 -22.80
C ASP A 137 -15.67 17.98 -22.95
N ARG A 138 -14.48 17.35 -22.76
CA ARG A 138 -13.20 18.04 -22.87
C ARG A 138 -12.71 18.13 -24.32
N GLU A 139 -11.88 19.12 -24.60
CA GLU A 139 -11.19 19.23 -25.90
C GLU A 139 -10.27 18.02 -26.14
N HIS A 140 -10.06 17.65 -27.39
CA HIS A 140 -9.19 16.57 -27.84
C HIS A 140 -9.60 15.15 -27.42
N THR A 141 -10.83 14.92 -26.99
CA THR A 141 -11.36 13.59 -26.75
C THR A 141 -11.50 12.80 -28.05
N LYS A 142 -11.22 11.50 -27.98
CA LYS A 142 -11.42 10.53 -29.07
C LYS A 142 -11.83 9.20 -28.46
N PHE A 143 -13.11 8.99 -28.32
CA PHE A 143 -13.69 7.79 -27.70
C PHE A 143 -13.22 6.48 -28.35
N GLU A 144 -13.23 6.41 -29.67
CA GLU A 144 -12.79 5.21 -30.39
C GLU A 144 -11.35 4.81 -30.06
N LYS A 145 -10.47 5.79 -29.91
CA LYS A 145 -9.08 5.53 -29.50
C LYS A 145 -8.98 4.98 -28.09
N VAL A 146 -9.82 5.48 -27.17
CA VAL A 146 -9.86 4.99 -25.79
C VAL A 146 -10.41 3.56 -25.75
N LEU A 147 -11.46 3.28 -26.52
CA LEU A 147 -12.03 1.93 -26.66
C LEU A 147 -11.00 0.94 -27.22
N GLU A 148 -10.27 1.32 -28.27
CA GLU A 148 -9.19 0.51 -28.83
C GLU A 148 -8.08 0.23 -27.82
N GLN A 149 -7.66 1.23 -27.07
CA GLN A 149 -6.68 1.06 -25.99
C GLN A 149 -7.19 0.12 -24.90
N ALA A 150 -8.46 0.27 -24.48
CA ALA A 150 -9.08 -0.59 -23.49
C ALA A 150 -9.14 -2.05 -23.97
N ARG A 151 -9.58 -2.29 -25.22
CA ARG A 151 -9.59 -3.63 -25.83
C ARG A 151 -8.18 -4.23 -25.94
N LYS A 152 -7.20 -3.45 -26.35
CA LYS A 152 -5.80 -3.90 -26.44
C LYS A 152 -5.21 -4.30 -25.08
N ARG A 153 -5.57 -3.60 -23.98
CA ARG A 153 -5.01 -3.82 -22.65
C ARG A 153 -5.78 -4.83 -21.82
N PHE A 154 -7.11 -4.85 -21.97
CA PHE A 154 -8.01 -5.57 -21.08
C PHE A 154 -8.74 -6.74 -21.74
N GLY A 155 -8.70 -6.83 -23.07
CA GLY A 155 -9.31 -7.89 -23.84
C GLY A 155 -10.44 -7.42 -24.76
N ASN A 156 -10.75 -8.20 -25.77
CA ASN A 156 -11.78 -7.88 -26.76
C ASN A 156 -13.20 -7.94 -26.17
N ASN A 157 -13.37 -8.54 -25.00
CA ASN A 157 -14.63 -8.59 -24.25
C ASN A 157 -15.03 -7.24 -23.62
N VAL A 158 -14.25 -6.18 -23.83
CA VAL A 158 -14.64 -4.80 -23.49
C VAL A 158 -15.65 -4.31 -24.53
N PHE A 159 -16.88 -4.14 -24.06
CA PHE A 159 -18.01 -3.81 -24.93
C PHE A 159 -18.60 -2.41 -24.62
N PRO A 160 -18.77 -1.53 -25.63
CA PRO A 160 -19.35 -0.21 -25.45
C PRO A 160 -20.88 -0.30 -25.30
N MET A 161 -21.39 -0.14 -24.09
CA MET A 161 -22.83 -0.04 -23.81
C MET A 161 -23.43 1.28 -24.31
N GLN A 162 -22.58 2.29 -24.45
CA GLN A 162 -22.94 3.61 -24.95
C GLN A 162 -21.91 4.10 -25.97
N LEU A 163 -22.40 4.82 -26.98
CA LEU A 163 -21.55 5.53 -27.92
C LEU A 163 -21.83 7.04 -27.86
N PRO A 164 -20.80 7.90 -27.78
CA PRO A 164 -21.02 9.33 -27.85
C PRO A 164 -21.40 9.74 -29.29
N VAL A 165 -22.39 10.60 -29.42
CA VAL A 165 -22.79 11.17 -30.74
C VAL A 165 -21.93 12.37 -31.07
N ASN A 166 -21.64 13.19 -30.07
CA ASN A 166 -20.80 14.36 -30.16
C ASN A 166 -19.78 14.33 -29.01
N GLU A 167 -18.52 14.50 -29.34
CA GLU A 167 -17.42 14.56 -28.37
C GLU A 167 -16.86 15.97 -28.27
N GLY A 168 -16.24 16.29 -27.15
CA GLY A 168 -15.66 17.60 -26.89
C GLY A 168 -16.66 18.61 -26.32
N PRO A 169 -16.32 19.91 -26.37
CA PRO A 169 -17.19 20.96 -25.87
C PRO A 169 -18.59 20.90 -26.46
N GLY A 170 -19.61 20.85 -25.60
CA GLY A 170 -21.00 20.66 -25.99
C GLY A 170 -21.46 19.20 -26.05
N TYR A 171 -20.65 18.27 -25.55
CA TYR A 171 -21.07 16.86 -25.39
C TYR A 171 -22.34 16.78 -24.56
N ASN A 172 -23.41 16.23 -25.16
CA ASN A 172 -24.71 16.09 -24.51
C ASN A 172 -25.57 14.95 -25.06
N LYS A 173 -25.03 14.09 -25.92
CA LYS A 173 -25.80 12.99 -26.55
C LYS A 173 -25.03 11.68 -26.56
N ASN A 174 -25.71 10.61 -26.13
CA ASN A 174 -25.24 9.24 -26.23
C ASN A 174 -26.24 8.36 -26.95
N ILE A 175 -25.75 7.35 -27.62
CA ILE A 175 -26.53 6.21 -28.08
C ILE A 175 -26.50 5.14 -26.99
N ASP A 176 -27.63 4.61 -26.59
CA ASP A 176 -27.76 3.40 -25.78
C ASP A 176 -27.79 2.20 -26.70
N VAL A 177 -26.76 1.36 -26.67
CA VAL A 177 -26.65 0.21 -27.58
C VAL A 177 -27.64 -0.88 -27.19
N LEU A 178 -27.90 -1.10 -25.89
CA LEU A 178 -28.83 -2.12 -25.40
C LEU A 178 -30.26 -1.85 -25.82
N ARG A 179 -30.69 -0.58 -25.79
CA ARG A 179 -32.06 -0.18 -26.12
C ARG A 179 -32.24 0.34 -27.54
N SER A 180 -31.12 0.54 -28.24
CA SER A 180 -31.10 1.14 -29.59
C SER A 180 -31.80 2.52 -29.63
N GLU A 181 -31.52 3.37 -28.63
CA GLU A 181 -32.14 4.68 -28.43
C GLU A 181 -31.09 5.81 -28.39
N LEU A 182 -31.50 7.01 -28.81
CA LEU A 182 -30.72 8.23 -28.66
C LEU A 182 -31.13 8.93 -27.36
N ILE A 183 -30.15 9.16 -26.50
CA ILE A 183 -30.31 9.87 -25.24
C ILE A 183 -29.73 11.26 -25.40
N SER A 184 -30.54 12.28 -25.12
CA SER A 184 -30.11 13.70 -25.10
C SER A 184 -30.24 14.25 -23.69
N TYR A 185 -29.18 14.86 -23.19
CA TYR A 185 -29.08 15.42 -21.83
C TYR A 185 -29.23 16.94 -21.85
N LYS A 186 -29.83 17.49 -20.78
CA LYS A 186 -29.88 18.94 -20.57
C LYS A 186 -28.52 19.47 -20.12
N GLU A 187 -28.16 20.67 -20.58
CA GLU A 187 -26.87 21.31 -20.28
C GLU A 187 -26.85 22.02 -18.91
N ASP A 188 -27.91 21.86 -18.11
CA ASP A 188 -28.09 22.50 -16.80
C ASP A 188 -27.44 21.74 -15.63
N ARG A 189 -26.66 20.69 -15.93
CA ARG A 189 -26.04 19.75 -14.97
C ARG A 189 -27.04 19.01 -14.06
N SER A 190 -28.32 19.01 -14.41
CA SER A 190 -29.36 18.26 -13.66
C SER A 190 -29.28 16.75 -13.84
N GLY A 191 -28.62 16.27 -14.90
CA GLY A 191 -28.64 14.88 -15.31
C GLY A 191 -29.95 14.45 -15.98
N GLN A 192 -30.90 15.40 -16.18
CA GLN A 192 -32.16 15.10 -16.86
C GLN A 192 -31.91 14.78 -18.34
N MET A 193 -32.58 13.74 -18.80
CA MET A 193 -32.44 13.23 -20.17
C MET A 193 -33.79 13.05 -20.85
N THR A 194 -33.74 13.00 -22.17
CA THR A 194 -34.87 12.61 -23.03
C THR A 194 -34.43 11.49 -23.96
N GLU A 195 -35.26 10.50 -24.10
CA GLU A 195 -35.06 9.35 -24.97
C GLU A 195 -35.80 9.61 -26.29
N SER A 196 -35.20 9.22 -27.40
CA SER A 196 -35.78 9.33 -28.74
C SER A 196 -35.28 8.21 -29.64
N GLU A 197 -36.02 7.94 -30.74
CA GLU A 197 -35.58 6.99 -31.75
C GLU A 197 -34.25 7.40 -32.39
N LEU A 198 -33.45 6.41 -32.78
CA LEU A 198 -32.20 6.63 -33.49
C LEU A 198 -32.47 7.24 -34.89
N PRO A 199 -31.71 8.28 -35.28
CA PRO A 199 -31.64 8.73 -36.65
C PRO A 199 -31.19 7.60 -37.58
N GLU A 200 -31.75 7.57 -38.83
CA GLU A 200 -31.43 6.52 -39.81
C GLU A 200 -29.90 6.35 -40.05
N GLU A 201 -29.17 7.44 -40.03
CA GLU A 201 -27.70 7.45 -40.24
C GLU A 201 -26.94 6.66 -39.17
N LEU A 202 -27.51 6.48 -37.97
CA LEU A 202 -26.88 5.82 -36.82
C LEU A 202 -27.39 4.39 -36.60
N LYS A 203 -28.53 4.02 -37.26
CA LYS A 203 -29.17 2.71 -37.06
C LYS A 203 -28.28 1.55 -37.46
N GLU A 204 -27.57 1.65 -38.61
CA GLU A 204 -26.76 0.57 -39.13
C GLU A 204 -25.56 0.27 -38.18
N ARG A 205 -24.89 1.31 -37.70
CA ARG A 205 -23.77 1.16 -36.71
C ARG A 205 -24.22 0.55 -35.39
N VAL A 206 -25.41 0.89 -34.93
CA VAL A 206 -25.95 0.39 -33.66
C VAL A 206 -26.45 -1.03 -33.81
N LYS A 207 -27.02 -1.37 -34.99
CA LYS A 207 -27.53 -2.71 -35.27
C LYS A 207 -26.41 -3.76 -35.12
N ASP A 208 -25.27 -3.55 -35.74
CA ASP A 208 -24.15 -4.49 -35.67
C ASP A 208 -23.68 -4.71 -34.20
N LEU A 209 -23.57 -3.61 -33.42
CA LEU A 209 -23.20 -3.70 -32.00
C LEU A 209 -24.31 -4.34 -31.15
N HIS A 210 -25.59 -4.11 -31.48
CA HIS A 210 -26.69 -4.72 -30.76
C HIS A 210 -26.74 -6.25 -31.01
N GLU A 211 -26.49 -6.68 -32.24
CA GLU A 211 -26.37 -8.09 -32.60
C GLU A 211 -25.17 -8.73 -31.88
N GLU A 212 -23.98 -8.07 -31.87
CA GLU A 212 -22.80 -8.50 -31.09
C GLU A 212 -23.12 -8.64 -29.60
N LEU A 213 -23.89 -7.70 -29.02
CA LEU A 213 -24.29 -7.78 -27.60
C LEU A 213 -25.15 -8.99 -27.32
N ILE A 214 -26.14 -9.29 -28.20
CA ILE A 214 -26.99 -10.46 -28.05
C ILE A 214 -26.16 -11.75 -28.12
N GLU A 215 -25.19 -11.83 -29.03
CA GLU A 215 -24.29 -12.97 -29.15
C GLU A 215 -23.45 -13.15 -27.84
N TYR A 216 -22.87 -12.10 -27.31
CA TYR A 216 -22.16 -12.16 -26.01
C TYR A 216 -23.05 -12.65 -24.87
N VAL A 217 -24.30 -12.20 -24.86
CA VAL A 217 -25.27 -12.60 -23.83
C VAL A 217 -25.68 -14.06 -24.01
N ALA A 218 -25.95 -14.48 -25.22
CA ALA A 218 -26.28 -15.86 -25.54
C ALA A 218 -25.16 -16.84 -25.19
N GLU A 219 -23.89 -16.48 -25.46
CA GLU A 219 -22.72 -17.29 -25.13
C GLU A 219 -22.45 -17.41 -23.60
N SER A 220 -23.11 -16.60 -22.77
CA SER A 220 -22.93 -16.65 -21.32
C SER A 220 -23.55 -17.86 -20.62
N ASP A 221 -24.53 -18.52 -21.27
CA ASP A 221 -25.28 -19.67 -20.74
C ASP A 221 -25.74 -20.58 -21.89
N ASP A 222 -25.50 -21.90 -21.75
CA ASP A 222 -25.85 -22.89 -22.79
C ASP A 222 -27.35 -22.87 -23.15
N SER A 223 -28.23 -22.61 -22.19
CA SER A 223 -29.68 -22.55 -22.42
C SER A 223 -30.10 -21.31 -23.19
N LEU A 224 -29.45 -20.17 -22.94
CA LEU A 224 -29.66 -18.95 -23.70
C LEU A 224 -29.13 -19.08 -25.13
N LEU A 225 -28.02 -19.79 -25.31
CA LEU A 225 -27.42 -20.06 -26.60
C LEU A 225 -28.34 -20.96 -27.47
N GLU A 226 -28.87 -22.07 -26.93
CA GLU A 226 -29.82 -22.95 -27.61
C GLU A 226 -31.07 -22.17 -28.04
N LYS A 227 -31.62 -21.37 -27.13
CA LYS A 227 -32.81 -20.55 -27.42
C LYS A 227 -32.56 -19.51 -28.49
N PHE A 228 -31.41 -18.82 -28.44
CA PHE A 228 -31.03 -17.85 -29.47
C PHE A 228 -30.91 -18.50 -30.86
N PHE A 229 -30.38 -19.72 -30.95
CA PHE A 229 -30.32 -20.47 -32.22
C PHE A 229 -31.73 -20.92 -32.74
N GLU A 230 -32.65 -21.22 -31.82
CA GLU A 230 -34.01 -21.67 -32.17
C GLU A 230 -34.92 -20.49 -32.52
N GLU A 231 -34.93 -19.42 -31.76
CA GLU A 231 -35.88 -18.30 -31.84
C GLU A 231 -35.31 -17.05 -32.51
N GLY A 232 -33.97 -16.94 -32.60
CA GLY A 232 -33.26 -15.78 -33.17
C GLY A 232 -33.33 -14.50 -32.32
N SER A 233 -33.88 -14.57 -31.09
CA SER A 233 -34.02 -13.45 -30.18
C SER A 233 -34.10 -13.89 -28.72
N LEU A 234 -33.76 -13.02 -27.78
CA LEU A 234 -33.90 -13.20 -26.33
C LEU A 234 -34.94 -12.20 -25.80
N THR A 235 -35.67 -12.58 -24.76
CA THR A 235 -36.57 -11.68 -24.04
C THR A 235 -35.77 -10.68 -23.17
N GLU A 236 -36.40 -9.58 -22.73
CA GLU A 236 -35.73 -8.60 -21.84
C GLU A 236 -35.25 -9.24 -20.53
N GLU A 237 -35.98 -10.24 -20.00
CA GLU A 237 -35.60 -10.93 -18.77
C GLU A 237 -34.39 -11.83 -18.98
N GLU A 238 -34.34 -12.58 -20.07
CA GLU A 238 -33.21 -13.39 -20.50
C GLU A 238 -31.98 -12.54 -20.81
N MET A 239 -32.16 -11.42 -21.51
CA MET A 239 -31.09 -10.45 -21.72
C MET A 239 -30.53 -9.93 -20.38
N ARG A 240 -31.39 -9.64 -19.41
CA ARG A 240 -30.99 -9.18 -18.10
C ARG A 240 -30.17 -10.23 -17.35
N GLU A 241 -30.65 -11.46 -17.28
CA GLU A 241 -29.98 -12.58 -16.63
C GLU A 241 -28.67 -12.91 -17.33
N GLY A 242 -28.65 -12.97 -18.65
CA GLY A 242 -27.44 -13.25 -19.40
C GLY A 242 -26.37 -12.17 -19.29
N ILE A 243 -26.74 -10.89 -19.34
CA ILE A 243 -25.77 -9.78 -19.06
C ILE A 243 -25.20 -9.91 -17.64
N HIS A 244 -26.06 -10.18 -16.66
CA HIS A 244 -25.61 -10.36 -15.29
C HIS A 244 -24.62 -11.54 -15.17
N HIS A 245 -24.95 -12.72 -15.73
CA HIS A 245 -24.07 -13.88 -15.77
C HIS A 245 -22.73 -13.59 -16.48
N ALA A 246 -22.77 -12.95 -17.64
CA ALA A 246 -21.58 -12.60 -18.40
C ALA A 246 -20.65 -11.64 -17.62
N ILE A 247 -21.23 -10.70 -16.85
CA ILE A 247 -20.47 -9.81 -15.95
C ILE A 247 -19.84 -10.62 -14.80
N GLN A 248 -20.61 -11.51 -14.15
CA GLN A 248 -20.09 -12.35 -13.04
C GLN A 248 -18.95 -13.25 -13.50
N ASN A 249 -19.08 -13.86 -14.67
CA ASN A 249 -18.05 -14.71 -15.28
C ASN A 249 -16.91 -13.92 -15.92
N GLN A 250 -16.99 -12.58 -15.94
CA GLN A 250 -16.01 -11.67 -16.54
C GLN A 250 -15.76 -11.93 -18.04
N THR A 251 -16.70 -12.57 -18.72
CA THR A 251 -16.69 -12.76 -20.18
C THR A 251 -17.15 -11.51 -20.91
N PHE A 252 -17.83 -10.61 -20.24
CA PHE A 252 -18.35 -9.34 -20.74
C PHE A 252 -18.00 -8.19 -19.80
N ILE A 253 -17.36 -7.16 -20.34
CA ILE A 253 -16.93 -5.98 -19.59
C ILE A 253 -17.63 -4.74 -20.15
N PRO A 254 -18.66 -4.23 -19.50
CA PRO A 254 -19.41 -3.08 -19.99
C PRO A 254 -18.60 -1.78 -19.90
N LEU A 255 -18.64 -0.96 -20.95
CA LEU A 255 -18.00 0.36 -21.01
C LEU A 255 -19.04 1.44 -21.26
N PHE A 256 -19.01 2.50 -20.42
CA PHE A 256 -19.94 3.63 -20.45
C PHE A 256 -19.24 4.94 -20.78
N CYS A 257 -20.03 5.89 -21.29
CA CYS A 257 -19.62 7.22 -21.72
C CYS A 257 -20.22 8.28 -20.82
N VAL A 258 -19.37 9.08 -20.12
CA VAL A 258 -19.88 10.11 -19.22
C VAL A 258 -19.09 11.42 -19.28
N SER A 259 -19.74 12.51 -18.86
CA SER A 259 -19.12 13.68 -18.31
C SER A 259 -19.67 13.90 -16.90
N ALA A 260 -18.90 13.52 -15.88
CA ALA A 260 -19.31 13.62 -14.49
C ALA A 260 -19.49 15.10 -14.06
N THR A 261 -18.65 16.01 -14.55
CA THR A 261 -18.73 17.45 -14.25
C THR A 261 -19.98 18.12 -14.84
N SER A 262 -20.44 17.63 -15.97
CA SER A 262 -21.67 18.08 -16.63
C SER A 262 -22.89 17.21 -16.30
N ASN A 263 -22.68 16.13 -15.50
CA ASN A 263 -23.68 15.15 -15.10
C ASN A 263 -24.38 14.48 -16.31
N ILE A 264 -23.60 14.17 -17.34
CA ILE A 264 -24.07 13.51 -18.58
C ILE A 264 -23.71 12.03 -18.54
N GLY A 265 -24.63 11.14 -18.83
CA GLY A 265 -24.44 9.69 -18.87
C GLY A 265 -24.49 9.00 -17.50
N VAL A 266 -24.37 9.73 -16.38
CA VAL A 266 -24.22 9.16 -15.03
C VAL A 266 -25.46 8.38 -14.58
N ALA A 267 -26.68 8.86 -14.88
CA ALA A 267 -27.91 8.17 -14.53
C ALA A 267 -27.98 6.77 -15.17
N ARG A 268 -27.53 6.62 -16.43
CA ARG A 268 -27.49 5.31 -17.12
C ARG A 268 -26.47 4.35 -16.50
N VAL A 269 -25.34 4.86 -16.02
CA VAL A 269 -24.39 4.05 -15.25
C VAL A 269 -25.06 3.53 -13.98
N CYS A 270 -25.80 4.37 -13.25
CA CYS A 270 -26.55 3.95 -12.06
C CYS A 270 -27.67 2.95 -12.39
N ASP A 271 -28.43 3.17 -13.47
CA ASP A 271 -29.45 2.24 -13.95
C ASP A 271 -28.86 0.87 -14.23
N PHE A 272 -27.71 0.84 -14.90
CA PHE A 272 -27.01 -0.39 -15.22
C PHE A 272 -26.50 -1.11 -13.98
N ILE A 273 -25.83 -0.42 -13.06
CA ILE A 273 -25.38 -0.99 -11.78
C ILE A 273 -26.58 -1.54 -11.00
N SER A 274 -27.72 -0.83 -10.96
CA SER A 274 -28.91 -1.28 -10.25
C SER A 274 -29.45 -2.60 -10.80
N LYS A 275 -29.53 -2.74 -12.14
CA LYS A 275 -30.17 -3.86 -12.84
C LYS A 275 -29.25 -5.06 -13.04
N TYR A 276 -27.97 -4.81 -13.38
CA TYR A 276 -27.02 -5.81 -13.85
C TYR A 276 -25.79 -5.96 -12.98
N GLY A 277 -25.52 -4.97 -12.10
CA GLY A 277 -24.34 -4.95 -11.23
C GLY A 277 -24.38 -6.05 -10.19
N SER A 278 -23.17 -6.44 -9.73
CA SER A 278 -23.00 -7.47 -8.71
C SER A 278 -23.61 -7.05 -7.37
N SER A 279 -24.16 -8.02 -6.70
CA SER A 279 -24.70 -7.94 -5.33
C SER A 279 -23.91 -8.86 -4.39
N PRO A 280 -23.99 -8.67 -3.07
CA PRO A 280 -23.44 -9.65 -2.13
C PRO A 280 -24.00 -11.06 -2.30
N ASP A 281 -25.23 -11.20 -2.83
CA ASP A 281 -25.89 -12.50 -3.06
C ASP A 281 -25.23 -13.34 -4.16
N ASP A 282 -24.45 -12.71 -5.05
CA ASP A 282 -23.70 -13.39 -6.11
C ASP A 282 -22.49 -14.17 -5.56
N ARG A 283 -22.03 -13.80 -4.37
CA ARG A 283 -20.99 -14.50 -3.61
C ARG A 283 -21.58 -15.07 -2.32
N LYS A 284 -22.35 -16.13 -2.44
CA LYS A 284 -23.07 -16.77 -1.30
C LYS A 284 -22.15 -17.30 -0.20
N THR A 285 -20.91 -17.61 -0.52
CA THR A 285 -19.93 -18.16 0.39
C THR A 285 -18.58 -17.48 0.25
N ILE A 286 -17.90 -17.31 1.37
CA ILE A 286 -16.52 -16.81 1.45
C ILE A 286 -15.71 -17.78 2.31
N ILE A 287 -14.48 -18.04 1.94
CA ILE A 287 -13.56 -18.89 2.67
C ILE A 287 -12.96 -18.12 3.85
N ALA A 288 -13.03 -18.71 5.03
CA ALA A 288 -12.40 -18.23 6.26
C ALA A 288 -11.59 -19.36 6.90
N ASN A 289 -10.73 -19.05 7.84
CA ASN A 289 -9.98 -20.04 8.61
C ASN A 289 -10.62 -20.25 9.99
N ASP A 290 -10.73 -21.50 10.43
CA ASP A 290 -11.10 -21.81 11.81
C ASP A 290 -9.90 -21.60 12.77
N GLU A 291 -10.11 -21.82 14.07
CA GLU A 291 -9.06 -21.71 15.10
C GLU A 291 -7.87 -22.67 14.89
N LYS A 292 -8.03 -23.69 14.04
CA LYS A 292 -6.97 -24.66 13.70
C LYS A 292 -6.27 -24.33 12.40
N GLY A 293 -6.69 -23.26 11.71
CA GLY A 293 -6.15 -22.87 10.41
C GLY A 293 -6.73 -23.66 9.22
N SER A 294 -7.85 -24.37 9.42
CA SER A 294 -8.53 -25.08 8.32
C SER A 294 -9.53 -24.18 7.64
N ASP A 295 -9.66 -24.34 6.33
CA ASP A 295 -10.64 -23.61 5.53
C ASP A 295 -12.08 -23.97 5.93
N VAL A 296 -12.91 -22.96 6.09
CA VAL A 296 -14.33 -23.08 6.43
C VAL A 296 -15.14 -22.10 5.61
N ASP A 297 -16.24 -22.59 5.05
CA ASP A 297 -17.18 -21.76 4.34
C ASP A 297 -18.04 -20.92 5.30
N VAL A 298 -18.05 -19.62 5.07
CA VAL A 298 -18.95 -18.66 5.73
C VAL A 298 -20.04 -18.29 4.75
N SER A 299 -21.28 -18.70 5.04
CA SER A 299 -22.44 -18.41 4.20
C SER A 299 -22.98 -17.02 4.50
N LEU A 300 -23.39 -16.30 3.44
CA LEU A 300 -24.07 -15.01 3.52
C LEU A 300 -25.37 -15.11 4.37
N ASP A 301 -26.15 -16.19 4.20
CA ASP A 301 -27.39 -16.45 4.91
C ASP A 301 -27.19 -17.10 6.29
N GLY A 302 -25.96 -17.14 6.78
CA GLY A 302 -25.63 -17.69 8.08
C GLY A 302 -26.37 -16.98 9.23
N SER A 303 -26.69 -17.72 10.28
CA SER A 303 -27.32 -17.15 11.50
C SER A 303 -26.32 -16.38 12.37
N GLU A 304 -25.04 -16.70 12.25
CA GLU A 304 -23.95 -16.10 13.02
C GLU A 304 -23.36 -14.91 12.28
N THR A 305 -23.06 -13.85 13.04
CA THR A 305 -22.45 -12.66 12.45
C THR A 305 -20.97 -12.91 12.19
N VAL A 306 -20.52 -12.59 10.99
CA VAL A 306 -19.10 -12.48 10.62
C VAL A 306 -18.91 -11.16 9.88
N LEU A 307 -17.99 -10.33 10.36
CA LEU A 307 -17.65 -9.06 9.73
C LEU A 307 -16.14 -8.83 9.76
N GLN A 308 -15.65 -7.99 8.85
CA GLN A 308 -14.24 -7.62 8.78
C GLN A 308 -14.09 -6.11 8.80
N ILE A 309 -13.14 -5.64 9.58
CA ILE A 309 -12.70 -4.24 9.58
C ILE A 309 -11.76 -4.05 8.39
N PHE A 310 -12.09 -3.13 7.50
CA PHE A 310 -11.25 -2.87 6.33
C PHE A 310 -10.51 -1.54 6.38
N LYS A 311 -10.91 -0.64 7.31
CA LYS A 311 -10.24 0.63 7.53
C LYS A 311 -10.49 1.14 8.94
N THR A 312 -9.45 1.67 9.56
CA THR A 312 -9.51 2.38 10.84
C THR A 312 -9.16 3.85 10.60
N MET A 313 -9.91 4.75 11.19
CA MET A 313 -9.68 6.20 11.13
C MET A 313 -9.76 6.78 12.53
N SER A 314 -8.99 7.83 12.81
CA SER A 314 -9.09 8.56 14.06
C SER A 314 -9.48 10.00 13.75
N GLU A 315 -10.62 10.43 14.28
CA GLU A 315 -11.14 11.78 14.07
C GLU A 315 -11.15 12.57 15.38
N SER A 316 -10.78 13.86 15.28
CA SER A 316 -10.90 14.79 16.40
C SER A 316 -12.38 14.87 16.84
N HIS A 317 -12.66 14.71 18.13
CA HIS A 317 -13.97 14.71 18.78
C HIS A 317 -14.80 13.41 18.74
N VAL A 318 -14.48 12.45 17.87
CA VAL A 318 -15.18 11.15 17.80
C VAL A 318 -14.33 10.04 18.40
N GLY A 319 -13.01 10.16 18.23
CA GLY A 319 -12.05 9.12 18.56
C GLY A 319 -11.87 8.16 17.39
N GLU A 320 -11.58 6.92 17.71
CA GLU A 320 -11.40 5.86 16.74
C GLU A 320 -12.71 5.43 16.09
N PHE A 321 -12.68 5.30 14.76
CA PHE A 321 -13.79 4.93 13.91
C PHE A 321 -13.36 3.82 12.95
N SER A 322 -14.02 2.68 13.04
CA SER A 322 -13.67 1.48 12.25
C SER A 322 -14.73 1.20 11.20
N LEU A 323 -14.33 1.14 9.95
CA LEU A 323 -15.17 0.75 8.82
C LEU A 323 -15.17 -0.76 8.67
N PHE A 324 -16.36 -1.34 8.45
CA PHE A 324 -16.52 -2.77 8.34
C PHE A 324 -17.49 -3.19 7.25
N ARG A 325 -17.31 -4.41 6.75
CA ARG A 325 -18.29 -5.12 5.92
C ARG A 325 -18.83 -6.32 6.67
N VAL A 326 -20.16 -6.54 6.60
CA VAL A 326 -20.82 -7.73 7.14
C VAL A 326 -20.83 -8.82 6.07
N TYR A 327 -20.26 -9.98 6.37
CA TYR A 327 -20.20 -11.12 5.45
C TYR A 327 -21.22 -12.19 5.76
N SER A 328 -21.71 -12.28 7.00
CA SER A 328 -22.72 -13.24 7.40
C SER A 328 -23.58 -12.69 8.53
N GLY A 329 -24.82 -13.10 8.57
CA GLY A 329 -25.75 -12.79 9.67
C GLY A 329 -26.14 -11.33 9.78
N LYS A 330 -26.29 -10.86 11.02
CA LYS A 330 -26.73 -9.47 11.33
C LYS A 330 -25.89 -8.88 12.44
N VAL A 331 -25.44 -7.65 12.25
CA VAL A 331 -24.76 -6.87 13.28
C VAL A 331 -25.76 -5.88 13.93
N SER A 332 -25.69 -5.71 15.25
CA SER A 332 -26.60 -4.86 16.01
C SER A 332 -25.86 -4.06 17.07
N THR A 333 -26.31 -2.84 17.30
CA THR A 333 -25.83 -1.94 18.38
C THR A 333 -26.01 -2.60 19.76
N GLY A 334 -25.04 -2.44 20.65
CA GLY A 334 -25.08 -2.92 22.02
C GLY A 334 -24.77 -4.38 22.23
N LYS A 335 -24.48 -5.14 21.16
CA LYS A 335 -24.01 -6.53 21.22
C LYS A 335 -22.49 -6.62 21.31
N ASP A 336 -22.02 -7.73 21.85
CA ASP A 336 -20.61 -8.07 21.92
C ASP A 336 -20.24 -9.02 20.78
N TYR A 337 -19.11 -8.78 20.13
CA TYR A 337 -18.54 -9.61 19.07
C TYR A 337 -17.10 -9.97 19.42
N HIS A 338 -16.72 -11.20 19.13
CA HIS A 338 -15.37 -11.70 19.40
C HIS A 338 -14.42 -11.34 18.26
N ASN A 339 -13.35 -10.60 18.56
CA ASN A 339 -12.25 -10.35 17.64
C ASN A 339 -11.32 -11.56 17.64
N THR A 340 -11.33 -12.36 16.58
CA THR A 340 -10.57 -13.61 16.48
C THR A 340 -9.07 -13.39 16.32
N ASN A 341 -8.65 -12.25 15.74
CA ASN A 341 -7.23 -11.92 15.57
C ASN A 341 -6.56 -11.48 16.88
N ARG A 342 -7.34 -10.84 17.80
CA ARG A 342 -6.85 -10.33 19.09
C ARG A 342 -7.29 -11.15 20.29
N ASN A 343 -8.20 -12.09 20.09
CA ASN A 343 -8.80 -12.92 21.14
C ASN A 343 -9.44 -12.09 22.27
N ILE A 344 -10.21 -11.07 21.90
CA ILE A 344 -10.92 -10.18 22.81
C ILE A 344 -12.38 -10.01 22.40
N ASN A 345 -13.23 -9.62 23.35
CA ASN A 345 -14.62 -9.25 23.05
C ASN A 345 -14.75 -7.74 22.93
N GLU A 346 -15.32 -7.31 21.81
CA GLU A 346 -15.60 -5.92 21.49
C GLU A 346 -17.09 -5.64 21.56
N ARG A 347 -17.46 -4.59 22.28
CA ARG A 347 -18.84 -4.14 22.33
C ARG A 347 -19.11 -3.13 21.23
N PHE A 348 -20.02 -3.46 20.32
CA PHE A 348 -20.44 -2.54 19.26
C PHE A 348 -21.28 -1.40 19.84
N GLY A 349 -20.73 -0.20 19.77
CA GLY A 349 -21.39 1.03 20.14
C GLY A 349 -22.36 1.49 19.05
N GLN A 350 -22.37 2.79 18.79
CA GLN A 350 -23.17 3.37 17.70
C GLN A 350 -22.56 3.01 16.34
N MET A 351 -23.44 2.59 15.42
CA MET A 351 -23.07 2.28 14.04
C MET A 351 -23.63 3.36 13.11
N PHE A 352 -22.94 3.60 12.01
CA PHE A 352 -23.28 4.67 11.07
C PHE A 352 -23.12 4.21 9.62
N ILE A 353 -24.06 4.59 8.77
CA ILE A 353 -23.87 4.68 7.33
C ILE A 353 -23.24 6.03 7.02
N LEU A 354 -22.27 6.04 6.10
CA LEU A 354 -21.47 7.24 5.80
C LEU A 354 -21.80 7.84 4.44
N ASN A 355 -21.75 9.16 4.41
CA ASN A 355 -21.73 9.95 3.19
C ASN A 355 -20.63 11.01 3.33
N GLY A 356 -19.38 10.59 3.12
CA GLY A 356 -18.20 11.38 3.44
C GLY A 356 -18.17 11.72 4.94
N LYS A 357 -18.20 13.02 5.24
CA LYS A 357 -18.24 13.51 6.63
C LYS A 357 -19.59 13.28 7.34
N ASN A 358 -20.66 13.14 6.57
CA ASN A 358 -22.02 12.99 7.12
C ASN A 358 -22.25 11.55 7.56
N ARG A 359 -22.99 11.38 8.67
CA ARG A 359 -23.22 10.09 9.32
C ARG A 359 -24.69 9.92 9.67
N THR A 360 -25.27 8.81 9.26
CA THR A 360 -26.63 8.44 9.62
C THR A 360 -26.58 7.24 10.55
N GLN A 361 -27.05 7.40 11.79
CA GLN A 361 -27.05 6.33 12.79
C GLN A 361 -28.01 5.21 12.39
N VAL A 362 -27.57 3.97 12.58
CA VAL A 362 -28.35 2.76 12.35
C VAL A 362 -28.19 1.79 13.53
N ASP A 363 -29.24 1.03 13.84
CA ASP A 363 -29.23 0.10 14.97
C ASP A 363 -28.90 -1.33 14.56
N GLN A 364 -29.14 -1.68 13.31
CA GLN A 364 -28.92 -3.03 12.77
C GLN A 364 -28.57 -2.98 11.28
N LEU A 365 -27.68 -3.89 10.86
CA LEU A 365 -27.30 -4.11 9.47
C LEU A 365 -27.28 -5.61 9.16
N SER A 366 -27.55 -5.96 7.93
CA SER A 366 -27.56 -7.34 7.44
C SER A 366 -26.27 -7.68 6.68
N ALA A 367 -26.04 -8.96 6.44
CA ALA A 367 -24.98 -9.43 5.56
C ALA A 367 -24.97 -8.71 4.20
N GLY A 368 -23.79 -8.40 3.71
CA GLY A 368 -23.55 -7.62 2.50
C GLY A 368 -23.39 -6.12 2.73
N ASP A 369 -23.76 -5.58 3.88
CA ASP A 369 -23.74 -4.14 4.13
C ASP A 369 -22.36 -3.63 4.58
N ILE A 370 -22.11 -2.34 4.30
CA ILE A 370 -20.89 -1.60 4.68
C ILE A 370 -21.29 -0.46 5.61
N ALA A 371 -20.58 -0.31 6.73
CA ALA A 371 -20.85 0.74 7.69
C ALA A 371 -19.60 1.04 8.55
N GLY A 372 -19.76 1.95 9.52
CA GLY A 372 -18.72 2.25 10.48
C GLY A 372 -19.24 2.14 11.92
N VAL A 373 -18.34 1.84 12.83
CA VAL A 373 -18.57 1.77 14.28
C VAL A 373 -17.54 2.60 15.03
N VAL A 374 -17.94 3.17 16.16
CA VAL A 374 -17.06 4.02 16.99
C VAL A 374 -16.57 3.26 18.22
N LYS A 375 -15.36 3.63 18.67
CA LYS A 375 -14.82 3.29 20.00
C LYS A 375 -14.65 1.78 20.24
N LEU A 376 -14.18 1.03 19.26
CA LEU A 376 -13.59 -0.28 19.50
C LEU A 376 -12.28 -0.09 20.31
N LYS A 377 -11.91 -1.07 21.11
CA LYS A 377 -10.80 -0.93 22.08
C LYS A 377 -9.44 -1.35 21.51
N ASP A 378 -9.41 -2.51 20.85
CA ASP A 378 -8.19 -3.12 20.29
C ASP A 378 -8.56 -3.90 19.02
N THR A 379 -9.14 -3.17 18.05
CA THR A 379 -9.58 -3.75 16.78
C THR A 379 -9.09 -2.90 15.63
N HIS A 380 -8.30 -3.51 14.76
CA HIS A 380 -7.54 -2.86 13.71
C HIS A 380 -7.98 -3.30 12.32
N THR A 381 -7.48 -2.64 11.30
CA THR A 381 -7.68 -3.03 9.89
C THR A 381 -7.31 -4.50 9.67
N SER A 382 -8.07 -5.22 8.87
CA SER A 382 -8.03 -6.67 8.61
C SER A 382 -8.55 -7.57 9.75
N ASN A 383 -8.94 -7.04 10.90
CA ASN A 383 -9.46 -7.88 11.96
C ASN A 383 -10.87 -8.39 11.63
N THR A 384 -11.13 -9.63 12.02
CA THR A 384 -12.43 -10.30 11.90
C THR A 384 -13.14 -10.34 13.25
N LEU A 385 -14.41 -9.94 13.27
CA LEU A 385 -15.26 -10.05 14.44
C LEU A 385 -16.43 -10.98 14.15
N CYS A 386 -16.75 -11.84 15.08
CA CYS A 386 -17.83 -12.81 14.92
C CYS A 386 -18.66 -13.02 16.19
N SER A 387 -19.88 -13.52 15.99
CA SER A 387 -20.73 -14.06 17.06
C SER A 387 -20.86 -15.57 16.86
N GLY A 388 -20.62 -16.37 17.89
CA GLY A 388 -20.71 -17.83 17.80
C GLY A 388 -19.43 -18.50 17.34
N LYS A 389 -19.40 -19.15 16.18
CA LYS A 389 -18.21 -19.86 15.69
C LYS A 389 -17.07 -18.88 15.40
N HIS A 390 -15.91 -19.14 15.99
CA HIS A 390 -14.74 -18.30 15.78
C HIS A 390 -14.08 -18.65 14.44
N VAL A 391 -14.19 -17.73 13.49
CA VAL A 391 -13.55 -17.81 12.17
C VAL A 391 -12.76 -16.53 11.92
N THR A 392 -11.71 -16.64 11.13
CA THR A 392 -10.87 -15.50 10.74
C THR A 392 -10.88 -15.39 9.21
N LEU A 393 -11.32 -14.25 8.69
CA LEU A 393 -11.27 -13.94 7.27
C LEU A 393 -9.82 -13.67 6.84
N PRO A 394 -9.46 -13.91 5.58
CA PRO A 394 -8.16 -13.56 5.04
C PRO A 394 -7.83 -12.08 5.29
N ALA A 395 -6.59 -11.80 5.66
CA ALA A 395 -6.12 -10.42 5.79
C ALA A 395 -6.17 -9.70 4.44
N LEU A 396 -6.35 -8.37 4.48
CA LEU A 396 -6.30 -7.55 3.27
C LEU A 396 -4.89 -7.60 2.67
N ASP A 397 -4.79 -7.84 1.37
CA ASP A 397 -3.52 -7.86 0.64
C ASP A 397 -3.07 -6.44 0.33
N LEU A 398 -2.41 -5.81 1.30
CA LEU A 398 -1.90 -4.45 1.20
C LEU A 398 -0.43 -4.45 0.77
N PRO A 399 -0.01 -3.46 -0.05
CA PRO A 399 1.35 -3.42 -0.57
C PRO A 399 2.36 -3.04 0.50
N SER A 400 3.52 -3.67 0.47
CA SER A 400 4.66 -3.28 1.29
C SER A 400 5.20 -1.91 0.87
N PRO A 401 5.70 -1.10 1.81
CA PRO A 401 6.31 0.18 1.48
C PRO A 401 7.63 -0.01 0.73
N ASN A 402 7.92 0.92 -0.19
CA ASN A 402 9.09 0.87 -1.07
C ASN A 402 9.93 2.16 -1.05
N ILE A 403 9.58 3.13 -0.21
CA ILE A 403 10.37 4.34 0.04
C ILE A 403 10.59 4.49 1.54
N HIS A 404 11.81 4.84 1.92
CA HIS A 404 12.25 4.98 3.30
C HIS A 404 12.87 6.36 3.52
N ALA A 405 12.57 6.97 4.66
CA ALA A 405 13.19 8.22 5.10
C ALA A 405 13.48 8.17 6.60
N ALA A 406 14.58 8.78 7.03
CA ALA A 406 14.83 9.05 8.44
C ALA A 406 14.06 10.29 8.87
N ILE A 407 13.66 10.33 10.13
CA ILE A 407 13.00 11.50 10.70
C ILE A 407 13.66 11.91 12.01
N GLU A 408 13.77 13.21 12.19
CA GLU A 408 14.16 13.83 13.45
C GLU A 408 13.12 14.86 13.88
N PRO A 409 12.68 14.87 15.16
CA PRO A 409 11.82 15.92 15.66
C PRO A 409 12.64 17.21 15.78
N SER A 410 12.06 18.33 15.30
CA SER A 410 12.72 19.64 15.36
C SER A 410 12.92 20.18 16.79
N ALA A 411 12.16 19.68 17.75
CA ALA A 411 12.23 20.09 19.16
C ALA A 411 12.59 18.91 20.08
N LYS A 412 13.55 19.11 20.96
CA LYS A 412 13.88 18.14 22.01
C LYS A 412 12.69 17.98 22.97
N GLY A 413 12.30 16.73 23.25
CA GLY A 413 11.21 16.38 24.17
C GLY A 413 9.90 16.01 23.48
N ASP A 414 9.85 16.01 22.14
CA ASP A 414 8.69 15.55 21.38
C ASP A 414 8.73 14.05 21.02
N GLU A 415 9.74 13.30 21.49
CA GLU A 415 9.94 11.88 21.15
C GLU A 415 8.75 11.00 21.56
N GLU A 416 8.19 11.23 22.76
CA GLU A 416 7.02 10.46 23.23
C GLU A 416 5.78 10.77 22.39
N LYS A 417 5.55 12.05 22.07
CA LYS A 417 4.44 12.46 21.20
C LYS A 417 4.62 11.90 19.79
N LEU A 418 5.85 11.90 19.28
CA LEU A 418 6.19 11.33 17.98
C LEU A 418 5.86 9.84 17.94
N ALA A 419 6.23 9.08 18.95
CA ALA A 419 5.91 7.65 19.03
C ALA A 419 4.40 7.40 19.00
N VAL A 420 3.62 8.17 19.75
CA VAL A 420 2.14 8.10 19.75
C VAL A 420 1.59 8.50 18.37
N GLY A 421 2.11 9.56 17.77
CA GLY A 421 1.68 10.02 16.46
C GLY A 421 1.95 9.00 15.36
N LEU A 422 3.14 8.42 15.33
CA LEU A 422 3.53 7.38 14.37
C LEU A 422 2.68 6.11 14.52
N SER A 423 2.46 5.66 15.77
CA SER A 423 1.58 4.53 16.04
C SER A 423 0.16 4.76 15.55
N THR A 424 -0.41 5.93 15.85
CA THR A 424 -1.76 6.29 15.39
C THR A 424 -1.86 6.31 13.86
N LEU A 425 -0.86 6.88 13.17
CA LEU A 425 -0.88 6.95 11.71
C LEU A 425 -0.67 5.58 11.05
N HIS A 426 0.12 4.70 11.66
CA HIS A 426 0.26 3.31 11.23
C HIS A 426 -1.06 2.52 11.37
N GLU A 427 -1.80 2.71 12.45
CA GLU A 427 -3.12 2.08 12.64
C GLU A 427 -4.15 2.56 11.61
N GLU A 428 -4.08 3.82 11.20
CA GLU A 428 -4.95 4.37 10.15
C GLU A 428 -4.55 3.93 8.74
N ASP A 429 -3.25 3.74 8.50
CA ASP A 429 -2.69 3.29 7.24
C ASP A 429 -1.63 2.20 7.46
N PRO A 430 -1.99 0.93 7.35
CA PRO A 430 -1.04 -0.17 7.52
C PRO A 430 0.08 -0.21 6.48
N THR A 431 -0.04 0.54 5.37
CA THR A 431 1.02 0.66 4.35
C THR A 431 2.11 1.68 4.73
N PHE A 432 1.86 2.47 5.77
CA PHE A 432 2.83 3.32 6.44
C PHE A 432 3.45 2.55 7.60
N ILE A 433 4.76 2.34 7.57
CA ILE A 433 5.50 1.59 8.60
C ILE A 433 6.55 2.51 9.25
N TYR A 434 6.79 2.35 10.52
CA TYR A 434 7.88 3.01 11.21
C TYR A 434 8.69 2.03 12.06
N ARG A 435 9.98 2.30 12.21
CA ARG A 435 10.87 1.54 13.07
C ARG A 435 11.93 2.43 13.69
N VAL A 436 12.32 2.14 14.90
CA VAL A 436 13.47 2.78 15.55
C VAL A 436 14.69 1.90 15.31
N ASP A 437 15.65 2.41 14.57
CA ASP A 437 16.92 1.74 14.34
C ASP A 437 17.92 2.18 15.44
N SER A 438 18.13 1.29 16.40
CA SER A 438 19.00 1.56 17.56
C SER A 438 20.49 1.63 17.21
N GLU A 439 20.88 1.09 16.05
CA GLU A 439 22.26 1.05 15.61
C GLU A 439 22.70 2.40 15.04
N VAL A 440 21.92 2.93 14.11
CA VAL A 440 22.16 4.25 13.52
C VAL A 440 21.49 5.37 14.30
N LYS A 441 20.74 5.02 15.38
CA LYS A 441 20.00 5.94 16.26
C LYS A 441 19.06 6.86 15.49
N GLN A 442 18.34 6.29 14.52
CA GLN A 442 17.36 7.02 13.73
C GLN A 442 16.00 6.35 13.79
N THR A 443 14.94 7.15 13.72
CA THR A 443 13.59 6.64 13.43
C THR A 443 13.40 6.67 11.94
N ILE A 444 13.13 5.51 11.35
CA ILE A 444 12.88 5.33 9.92
C ILE A 444 11.39 5.19 9.70
N ILE A 445 10.85 5.98 8.79
CA ILE A 445 9.50 5.84 8.27
C ILE A 445 9.55 5.30 6.85
N SER A 446 8.55 4.50 6.50
CA SER A 446 8.45 3.84 5.21
C SER A 446 7.04 3.98 4.64
N GLY A 447 6.92 4.24 3.35
CA GLY A 447 5.65 4.46 2.67
C GLY A 447 5.68 4.07 1.19
N GLN A 448 4.57 4.32 0.50
CA GLN A 448 4.37 3.93 -0.90
C GLN A 448 4.99 4.91 -1.91
N GLY A 449 5.32 6.12 -1.46
CA GLY A 449 5.90 7.17 -2.31
C GLY A 449 6.24 8.42 -1.50
N GLU A 450 6.94 9.37 -2.13
CA GLU A 450 7.37 10.62 -1.48
C GLU A 450 6.18 11.48 -1.02
N LEU A 451 5.11 11.50 -1.83
CA LEU A 451 3.90 12.22 -1.47
C LEU A 451 3.23 11.59 -0.25
N HIS A 452 3.25 10.25 -0.12
CA HIS A 452 2.74 9.55 1.05
C HIS A 452 3.49 9.98 2.32
N LEU A 453 4.82 9.98 2.31
CA LEU A 453 5.64 10.42 3.45
C LEU A 453 5.40 11.91 3.77
N THR A 454 5.33 12.77 2.75
CA THR A 454 5.04 14.20 2.92
C THR A 454 3.68 14.44 3.58
N VAL A 455 2.63 13.75 3.12
CA VAL A 455 1.29 13.84 3.73
C VAL A 455 1.31 13.35 5.17
N THR A 456 2.03 12.29 5.45
CA THR A 456 2.19 11.73 6.81
C THR A 456 2.86 12.73 7.75
N THR A 457 3.94 13.39 7.32
CA THR A 457 4.62 14.41 8.12
C THR A 457 3.72 15.63 8.39
N GLU A 458 2.95 16.07 7.41
CA GLU A 458 1.98 17.15 7.60
C GLU A 458 0.83 16.75 8.56
N ARG A 459 0.41 15.49 8.54
CA ARG A 459 -0.58 14.97 9.49
C ARG A 459 -0.03 14.96 10.92
N LEU A 460 1.24 14.58 11.11
CA LEU A 460 1.94 14.66 12.40
C LEU A 460 1.97 16.10 12.89
N LYS A 461 2.36 17.05 12.05
CA LYS A 461 2.39 18.48 12.39
C LYS A 461 1.00 19.00 12.77
N ARG A 462 -0.01 18.73 11.96
CA ARG A 462 -1.37 19.26 12.16
C ARG A 462 -2.08 18.66 13.37
N ARG A 463 -1.93 17.34 13.61
CA ARG A 463 -2.70 16.63 14.66
C ARG A 463 -1.98 16.57 16.00
N PHE A 464 -0.68 16.44 15.98
CA PHE A 464 0.14 16.24 17.19
C PHE A 464 1.05 17.43 17.50
N GLY A 465 1.10 18.43 16.59
CA GLY A 465 1.93 19.62 16.76
C GLY A 465 3.44 19.35 16.62
N ILE A 466 3.82 18.26 15.96
CA ILE A 466 5.22 17.82 15.82
C ILE A 466 5.71 18.22 14.44
N ASP A 467 6.74 19.04 14.40
CA ASP A 467 7.46 19.38 13.18
C ASP A 467 8.65 18.42 13.01
N ILE A 468 8.73 17.75 11.87
CA ILE A 468 9.80 16.81 11.57
C ILE A 468 10.41 17.11 10.20
N ALA A 469 11.72 16.88 10.08
CA ALA A 469 12.43 16.88 8.82
C ALA A 469 12.55 15.45 8.28
N LEU A 470 12.44 15.31 6.97
CA LEU A 470 12.76 14.06 6.26
C LEU A 470 14.23 14.13 5.85
N GLU A 471 14.98 13.10 6.21
CA GLU A 471 16.40 12.97 5.93
C GLU A 471 16.69 11.63 5.25
N GLU A 472 17.84 11.54 4.61
CA GLU A 472 18.34 10.29 4.08
C GLU A 472 18.68 9.34 5.24
N PRO A 473 18.19 8.08 5.21
CA PRO A 473 18.55 7.08 6.21
C PRO A 473 20.04 6.79 6.20
N LYS A 474 20.67 6.81 7.39
CA LYS A 474 22.07 6.41 7.50
C LYS A 474 22.24 4.94 7.16
N VAL A 475 23.18 4.64 6.27
CA VAL A 475 23.51 3.26 5.92
C VAL A 475 24.30 2.61 7.07
N PRO A 476 23.89 1.42 7.56
CA PRO A 476 24.58 0.72 8.64
C PRO A 476 25.82 -0.02 8.12
N PHE A 477 26.89 0.74 7.86
CA PHE A 477 28.17 0.14 7.49
C PHE A 477 28.76 -0.69 8.64
N ARG A 478 29.68 -1.62 8.31
CA ARG A 478 30.40 -2.44 9.27
C ARG A 478 31.91 -2.25 9.09
N GLU A 479 32.66 -2.56 10.14
CA GLU A 479 34.11 -2.63 10.09
C GLU A 479 34.56 -4.09 10.28
N THR A 480 35.60 -4.49 9.57
CA THR A 480 36.22 -5.81 9.73
C THR A 480 37.69 -5.78 9.33
N ILE A 481 38.36 -6.92 9.46
CA ILE A 481 39.75 -7.10 9.07
C ILE A 481 39.91 -8.14 7.99
N MET A 482 40.94 -7.99 7.15
CA MET A 482 41.25 -8.92 6.08
C MET A 482 42.51 -9.75 6.36
N GLY A 483 43.27 -9.41 7.39
CA GLY A 483 44.49 -10.08 7.80
C GLY A 483 44.54 -10.25 9.31
N SER A 484 45.55 -10.96 9.81
CA SER A 484 45.81 -11.13 11.22
C SER A 484 46.63 -9.93 11.75
N GLY A 485 46.36 -9.55 12.97
CA GLY A 485 47.08 -8.47 13.65
C GLY A 485 47.38 -8.83 15.09
N SER A 486 48.38 -8.17 15.67
CA SER A 486 48.68 -8.28 17.09
C SER A 486 49.16 -6.96 17.65
N ALA A 487 48.84 -6.71 18.90
CA ALA A 487 49.29 -5.53 19.60
C ALA A 487 49.47 -5.80 21.11
N LYS A 488 50.25 -4.94 21.71
CA LYS A 488 50.35 -4.91 23.15
C LYS A 488 50.22 -3.48 23.64
N TYR A 489 49.32 -3.30 24.56
CA TYR A 489 49.04 -1.99 25.13
C TYR A 489 49.24 -1.99 26.65
N ARG A 490 49.92 -0.93 27.16
CA ARG A 490 50.14 -0.73 28.59
C ARG A 490 49.40 0.53 29.05
N HIS A 491 48.38 0.33 29.87
CA HIS A 491 47.71 1.41 30.58
C HIS A 491 48.41 1.67 31.92
N LYS A 492 48.95 2.88 32.10
CA LYS A 492 49.50 3.33 33.35
C LYS A 492 49.06 4.76 33.65
N LYS A 493 48.29 4.96 34.72
CA LYS A 493 47.86 6.27 35.17
C LYS A 493 48.14 6.43 36.64
N GLN A 494 48.91 7.49 36.99
CA GLN A 494 49.19 7.91 38.34
C GLN A 494 48.79 9.38 38.46
N SER A 495 47.68 9.64 39.13
CA SER A 495 47.20 11.02 39.39
C SER A 495 46.65 11.06 40.80
N GLY A 496 47.47 11.46 41.77
CA GLY A 496 47.03 11.87 43.11
C GLY A 496 46.13 10.94 43.93
N GLY A 497 46.16 9.63 43.68
CA GLY A 497 45.33 8.62 44.35
C GLY A 497 45.77 7.21 43.99
N ALA A 498 44.90 6.20 44.14
CA ALA A 498 45.18 4.81 43.76
C ALA A 498 45.54 4.71 42.27
N GLY A 499 46.74 4.18 41.94
CA GLY A 499 47.23 4.02 40.58
C GLY A 499 46.34 3.06 39.74
N GLN A 500 46.50 3.14 38.43
CA GLN A 500 45.89 2.19 37.50
C GLN A 500 46.99 1.58 36.63
N PHE A 501 47.09 0.26 36.62
CA PHE A 501 48.04 -0.48 35.81
C PHE A 501 47.39 -1.71 35.17
N ALA A 502 47.57 -1.85 33.89
CA ALA A 502 47.22 -3.07 33.12
C ALA A 502 48.07 -3.14 31.84
N GLU A 503 48.57 -4.32 31.50
CA GLU A 503 49.18 -4.55 30.19
C GLU A 503 48.48 -5.76 29.55
N VAL A 504 48.01 -5.57 28.31
CA VAL A 504 47.23 -6.57 27.56
C VAL A 504 47.94 -6.84 26.24
N TRP A 505 48.20 -8.10 25.94
CA TRP A 505 48.77 -8.58 24.68
C TRP A 505 47.70 -9.39 23.95
N MET A 506 47.37 -8.96 22.74
CA MET A 506 46.23 -9.44 21.99
C MET A 506 46.64 -9.78 20.56
N ARG A 507 46.05 -10.83 20.01
CA ARG A 507 46.11 -11.14 18.59
C ARG A 507 44.68 -11.29 18.07
N ILE A 508 44.49 -10.94 16.80
CA ILE A 508 43.20 -10.98 16.14
C ILE A 508 43.34 -11.62 14.77
N GLU A 509 42.27 -12.31 14.37
CA GLU A 509 42.19 -13.03 13.11
C GLU A 509 40.83 -12.79 12.48
N PRO A 510 40.71 -12.72 11.13
CA PRO A 510 39.43 -12.61 10.45
C PRO A 510 38.62 -13.92 10.59
N LYS A 511 37.30 -13.78 10.71
CA LYS A 511 36.32 -14.88 10.67
C LYS A 511 35.55 -14.87 9.34
N GLN A 512 34.74 -15.89 9.13
CA GLN A 512 33.81 -15.91 7.98
C GLN A 512 32.70 -14.85 8.17
N ARG A 513 32.14 -14.39 7.06
CA ARG A 513 31.08 -13.38 7.09
C ARG A 513 29.85 -13.89 7.83
N GLY A 514 29.34 -13.08 8.77
CA GLY A 514 28.17 -13.40 9.59
C GLY A 514 28.47 -14.15 10.89
N GLU A 515 29.72 -14.51 11.16
CA GLU A 515 30.09 -15.23 12.39
C GLU A 515 30.28 -14.31 13.62
N GLY A 516 30.28 -12.99 13.41
CA GLY A 516 30.35 -12.01 14.49
C GLY A 516 31.69 -11.98 15.24
N ILE A 517 31.68 -11.47 16.49
CA ILE A 517 32.85 -11.35 17.33
C ILE A 517 33.00 -12.57 18.23
N GLU A 518 34.18 -13.18 18.20
CA GLU A 518 34.57 -14.26 19.13
C GLU A 518 35.73 -13.80 20.01
N PHE A 519 35.54 -13.87 21.33
CA PHE A 519 36.61 -13.55 22.29
C PHE A 519 37.06 -14.83 22.97
N THR A 520 38.39 -15.07 22.92
CA THR A 520 39.06 -16.21 23.57
C THR A 520 40.22 -15.71 24.39
N HIS A 521 40.76 -16.54 25.28
CA HIS A 521 42.02 -16.29 25.98
C HIS A 521 42.88 -17.53 26.02
N SER A 522 44.16 -17.35 25.82
CA SER A 522 45.18 -18.41 25.88
C SER A 522 46.30 -18.06 26.86
N LEU A 523 45.94 -17.41 27.97
CA LEU A 523 46.88 -17.02 29.03
C LEU A 523 47.62 -18.22 29.62
N VAL A 524 48.96 -18.12 29.69
CA VAL A 524 49.81 -19.14 30.28
C VAL A 524 50.53 -18.53 31.50
N GLY A 525 50.51 -19.28 32.63
CA GLY A 525 51.14 -18.79 33.89
C GLY A 525 50.23 -17.92 34.74
N GLN A 526 50.87 -17.12 35.66
CA GLN A 526 50.17 -16.25 36.61
C GLN A 526 50.43 -14.76 36.35
N ASN A 527 50.78 -14.39 35.12
CA ASN A 527 51.11 -13.01 34.75
C ASN A 527 49.92 -12.06 34.87
N VAL A 528 48.69 -12.61 34.64
CA VAL A 528 47.43 -11.91 34.78
C VAL A 528 46.41 -12.82 35.47
N ASP A 529 45.74 -12.31 36.46
CA ASP A 529 44.65 -13.02 37.11
C ASP A 529 43.47 -13.19 36.15
N ARG A 530 42.91 -14.40 36.09
CA ARG A 530 41.77 -14.74 35.22
C ARG A 530 40.52 -13.88 35.47
N VAL A 531 40.42 -13.30 36.64
CA VAL A 531 39.35 -12.35 36.98
C VAL A 531 39.33 -11.16 35.99
N PHE A 532 40.46 -10.73 35.47
CA PHE A 532 40.56 -9.61 34.53
C PHE A 532 40.23 -9.95 33.08
N VAL A 533 40.06 -11.25 32.72
CA VAL A 533 39.69 -11.66 31.38
C VAL A 533 38.33 -11.06 30.97
N VAL A 534 37.35 -11.07 31.87
CA VAL A 534 36.02 -10.46 31.64
C VAL A 534 36.13 -8.94 31.44
N SER A 535 37.07 -8.30 32.15
CA SER A 535 37.30 -6.87 32.00
C SER A 535 37.92 -6.51 30.64
N VAL A 536 38.89 -7.32 30.16
CA VAL A 536 39.45 -7.17 28.81
C VAL A 536 38.38 -7.40 27.75
N GLU A 537 37.57 -8.46 27.90
CA GLU A 537 36.44 -8.75 26.99
C GLU A 537 35.44 -7.57 26.90
N LYS A 538 35.08 -6.97 28.02
CA LYS A 538 34.23 -5.77 28.01
C LYS A 538 34.86 -4.62 27.25
N GLY A 539 36.20 -4.39 27.44
CA GLY A 539 36.95 -3.37 26.72
C GLY A 539 36.92 -3.61 25.20
N VAL A 540 37.09 -4.86 24.75
CA VAL A 540 37.03 -5.26 23.36
C VAL A 540 35.61 -5.05 22.80
N LYS A 541 34.58 -5.51 23.52
CA LYS A 541 33.16 -5.34 23.09
C LYS A 541 32.78 -3.87 22.95
N THR A 542 33.28 -3.01 23.85
CA THR A 542 33.10 -1.57 23.75
C THR A 542 33.76 -1.03 22.47
N ALA A 543 35.04 -1.40 22.22
CA ALA A 543 35.73 -0.97 21.00
C ALA A 543 35.01 -1.45 19.71
N CYS A 544 34.49 -2.68 19.72
CA CYS A 544 33.71 -3.22 18.58
C CYS A 544 32.40 -2.46 18.37
N SER A 545 31.74 -2.00 19.42
CA SER A 545 30.50 -1.22 19.31
C SER A 545 30.77 0.23 18.87
N ASP A 546 31.84 0.84 19.38
CA ASP A 546 32.21 2.23 19.06
C ASP A 546 32.80 2.37 17.65
N GLY A 547 33.33 1.27 17.07
CA GLY A 547 34.07 1.31 15.82
C GLY A 547 35.50 1.85 15.94
N ILE A 548 36.26 1.71 14.86
CA ILE A 548 37.71 2.07 14.89
C ILE A 548 38.08 2.92 13.66
N LEU A 549 37.57 2.64 12.49
CA LEU A 549 37.84 3.37 11.23
C LEU A 549 36.90 4.55 11.01
N ALA A 550 35.61 4.28 11.16
CA ALA A 550 34.53 5.20 10.77
C ALA A 550 33.38 5.19 11.80
N GLY A 551 33.64 4.78 13.04
CA GLY A 551 32.58 4.67 14.05
C GLY A 551 31.52 3.62 13.75
N CYS A 552 31.85 2.61 12.92
CA CYS A 552 30.93 1.55 12.55
C CYS A 552 31.21 0.28 13.37
N LYS A 553 30.14 -0.47 13.67
CA LYS A 553 30.24 -1.70 14.44
C LYS A 553 31.21 -2.69 13.79
N VAL A 554 32.19 -3.18 14.57
CA VAL A 554 33.13 -4.22 14.12
C VAL A 554 32.44 -5.58 14.11
N VAL A 555 32.66 -6.38 13.07
CA VAL A 555 32.11 -7.73 12.91
C VAL A 555 33.17 -8.70 12.37
N ASP A 556 32.92 -10.01 12.55
CA ASP A 556 33.66 -11.11 11.94
C ASP A 556 35.16 -11.11 12.31
N VAL A 557 35.45 -10.94 13.61
CA VAL A 557 36.80 -10.95 14.16
C VAL A 557 36.88 -11.92 15.33
N LYS A 558 37.89 -12.77 15.30
CA LYS A 558 38.33 -13.56 16.46
C LYS A 558 39.42 -12.84 17.21
N VAL A 559 39.24 -12.71 18.50
CA VAL A 559 40.17 -12.04 19.43
C VAL A 559 40.69 -13.04 20.42
N ASP A 560 42.04 -13.11 20.58
CA ASP A 560 42.69 -13.94 21.59
C ASP A 560 43.57 -13.09 22.49
N PHE A 561 43.23 -13.06 23.77
CA PHE A 561 44.01 -12.47 24.81
C PHE A 561 45.03 -13.50 25.28
N TYR A 562 46.31 -13.42 24.82
CA TYR A 562 47.26 -14.47 25.01
C TYR A 562 48.32 -14.20 26.12
N ASP A 563 48.60 -12.93 26.48
CA ASP A 563 49.51 -12.57 27.56
C ASP A 563 49.24 -11.17 28.08
N GLY A 564 49.87 -10.79 29.21
CA GLY A 564 49.74 -9.47 29.81
C GLY A 564 50.54 -9.34 31.09
N LYS A 565 50.41 -8.18 31.77
CA LYS A 565 51.00 -7.92 33.08
C LYS A 565 50.02 -7.22 34.00
N MET A 566 50.02 -7.62 35.27
CA MET A 566 49.30 -6.94 36.36
C MET A 566 50.26 -6.41 37.42
N HIS A 567 49.79 -5.46 38.19
CA HIS A 567 50.46 -4.94 39.38
C HIS A 567 49.65 -5.31 40.61
N PRO A 568 50.26 -5.85 41.68
CA PRO A 568 49.54 -6.39 42.83
C PRO A 568 48.57 -5.42 43.52
N VAL A 569 48.81 -4.10 43.40
CA VAL A 569 47.98 -3.08 44.08
C VAL A 569 47.21 -2.20 43.11
N ASP A 570 47.78 -1.88 41.93
CA ASP A 570 47.23 -0.88 41.01
C ASP A 570 46.41 -1.48 39.87
N SER A 571 46.32 -2.80 39.79
CA SER A 571 45.49 -3.47 38.79
C SER A 571 44.01 -3.52 39.22
N LYS A 572 43.16 -2.95 38.39
CA LYS A 572 41.71 -2.86 38.58
C LYS A 572 40.99 -3.18 37.27
N ASP A 573 39.72 -3.54 37.38
CA ASP A 573 38.86 -3.85 36.24
C ASP A 573 38.86 -2.76 35.17
N ILE A 574 38.72 -1.49 35.57
CA ILE A 574 38.71 -0.35 34.64
C ILE A 574 40.06 -0.18 33.89
N ALA A 575 41.20 -0.52 34.54
CA ALA A 575 42.51 -0.47 33.90
C ALA A 575 42.61 -1.54 32.79
N PHE A 576 42.14 -2.77 33.05
CA PHE A 576 42.11 -3.85 32.07
C PHE A 576 41.07 -3.63 30.96
N GLN A 577 39.91 -3.02 31.26
CA GLN A 577 38.94 -2.61 30.22
C GLN A 577 39.58 -1.59 29.27
N THR A 578 40.24 -0.56 29.82
CA THR A 578 40.92 0.47 29.02
C THR A 578 42.07 -0.13 28.21
N ALA A 579 42.92 -0.97 28.84
CA ALA A 579 44.01 -1.62 28.13
C ALA A 579 43.52 -2.56 27.04
N GLY A 580 42.44 -3.34 27.27
CA GLY A 580 41.80 -4.21 26.28
C GLY A 580 41.23 -3.43 25.08
N LYS A 581 40.53 -2.32 25.34
CA LYS A 581 40.03 -1.41 24.31
C LYS A 581 41.13 -0.91 23.38
N HIS A 582 42.22 -0.40 23.95
CA HIS A 582 43.32 0.16 23.16
C HIS A 582 44.18 -0.92 22.47
N ALA A 583 44.44 -2.06 23.12
CA ALA A 583 45.13 -3.18 22.50
C ALA A 583 44.38 -3.71 21.28
N PHE A 584 43.07 -3.82 21.39
CA PHE A 584 42.20 -4.22 20.25
C PHE A 584 42.27 -3.21 19.11
N ARG A 585 42.19 -1.89 19.43
CA ARG A 585 42.28 -0.82 18.42
C ARG A 585 43.62 -0.88 17.66
N GLU A 586 44.73 -1.03 18.33
CA GLU A 586 46.05 -1.11 17.71
C GLU A 586 46.20 -2.41 16.88
N ALA A 587 45.75 -3.55 17.39
CA ALA A 587 45.73 -4.81 16.64
C ALA A 587 44.89 -4.71 15.39
N PHE A 588 43.68 -4.12 15.49
CA PHE A 588 42.74 -3.93 14.36
C PHE A 588 43.35 -3.07 13.25
N LEU A 589 43.98 -1.95 13.59
CA LEU A 589 44.65 -1.07 12.61
C LEU A 589 45.80 -1.77 11.89
N SER A 590 46.48 -2.73 12.54
CA SER A 590 47.58 -3.51 11.94
C SER A 590 47.10 -4.68 11.06
N ALA A 591 45.81 -5.06 11.14
CA ALA A 591 45.22 -6.26 10.53
C ALA A 591 44.54 -6.02 9.16
N GLN A 592 44.92 -4.99 8.42
CA GLN A 592 44.32 -4.60 7.13
C GLN A 592 42.79 -4.37 7.29
N PRO A 593 42.39 -3.38 8.08
CA PRO A 593 41.00 -3.10 8.30
C PRO A 593 40.30 -2.61 7.03
N CYS A 594 38.98 -2.86 6.89
CA CYS A 594 38.15 -2.37 5.81
C CYS A 594 36.71 -2.16 6.26
N LEU A 595 35.98 -1.31 5.50
CA LEU A 595 34.54 -1.14 5.62
C LEU A 595 33.78 -2.17 4.79
N LEU A 596 32.66 -2.59 5.34
CA LEU A 596 31.67 -3.41 4.65
C LEU A 596 30.41 -2.58 4.42
N GLU A 597 29.82 -2.71 3.25
CA GLU A 597 28.55 -2.11 2.88
C GLU A 597 27.45 -3.17 2.79
N PRO A 598 26.21 -2.87 3.20
CA PRO A 598 25.10 -3.78 3.05
C PRO A 598 24.69 -3.85 1.57
N ILE A 599 24.54 -5.07 1.06
CA ILE A 599 24.03 -5.37 -0.27
C ILE A 599 22.58 -5.79 -0.14
N MET A 600 21.74 -5.20 -1.00
CA MET A 600 20.33 -5.51 -1.08
C MET A 600 20.06 -6.39 -2.30
N ASP A 601 19.26 -7.43 -2.13
CA ASP A 601 18.62 -8.14 -3.25
C ASP A 601 17.41 -7.30 -3.67
N ILE A 602 17.40 -6.85 -4.92
CA ILE A 602 16.30 -6.08 -5.48
C ILE A 602 15.59 -6.86 -6.57
N GLU A 603 14.28 -6.69 -6.65
CA GLU A 603 13.47 -7.13 -7.78
C GLU A 603 12.79 -5.92 -8.41
N VAL A 604 13.00 -5.73 -9.71
CA VAL A 604 12.40 -4.63 -10.48
C VAL A 604 11.53 -5.22 -11.58
N LYS A 605 10.22 -5.05 -11.45
CA LYS A 605 9.23 -5.53 -12.41
C LYS A 605 8.83 -4.39 -13.35
N VAL A 606 9.09 -4.55 -14.65
CA VAL A 606 8.86 -3.52 -15.66
C VAL A 606 8.31 -4.12 -16.96
N PRO A 607 7.55 -3.36 -17.78
CA PRO A 607 7.24 -3.76 -19.15
C PRO A 607 8.53 -3.98 -19.97
N GLU A 608 8.49 -4.90 -20.93
CA GLU A 608 9.63 -5.30 -21.75
C GLU A 608 10.33 -4.10 -22.41
N ASP A 609 9.57 -3.10 -22.86
CA ASP A 609 10.08 -1.90 -23.52
C ASP A 609 11.10 -1.10 -22.67
N PHE A 610 11.01 -1.18 -21.34
CA PHE A 610 11.86 -0.44 -20.39
C PHE A 610 12.99 -1.27 -19.77
N MET A 611 13.09 -2.55 -20.11
CA MET A 611 14.07 -3.45 -19.51
C MET A 611 15.51 -2.95 -19.70
N GLY A 612 15.84 -2.47 -20.89
CA GLY A 612 17.19 -1.98 -21.21
C GLY A 612 17.59 -0.76 -20.37
N ASP A 613 16.68 0.18 -20.17
CA ASP A 613 16.93 1.39 -19.38
C ASP A 613 17.18 1.06 -17.90
N ILE A 614 16.39 0.15 -17.35
CA ILE A 614 16.54 -0.31 -15.95
C ILE A 614 17.84 -1.10 -15.76
N MET A 615 18.22 -1.97 -16.69
CA MET A 615 19.49 -2.70 -16.62
C MET A 615 20.70 -1.75 -16.67
N GLY A 616 20.61 -0.70 -17.50
CA GLY A 616 21.60 0.36 -17.57
C GLY A 616 21.74 1.14 -16.28
N ASP A 617 20.59 1.51 -15.67
CA ASP A 617 20.56 2.24 -14.39
C ASP A 617 21.11 1.39 -13.23
N ILE A 618 20.68 0.11 -13.11
CA ILE A 618 21.20 -0.82 -12.09
C ILE A 618 22.72 -0.94 -12.21
N SER A 619 23.25 -1.09 -13.44
CA SER A 619 24.70 -1.18 -13.68
C SER A 619 25.42 0.12 -13.28
N GLY A 620 24.82 1.29 -13.54
CA GLY A 620 25.31 2.60 -13.12
C GLY A 620 25.40 2.77 -11.60
N LYS A 621 24.52 2.07 -10.85
CA LYS A 621 24.44 2.03 -9.39
C LYS A 621 25.27 0.92 -8.75
N ARG A 622 26.33 0.48 -9.41
CA ARG A 622 27.19 -0.63 -8.95
C ARG A 622 26.44 -1.95 -8.77
N GLY A 623 25.25 -2.06 -9.36
CA GLY A 623 24.42 -3.24 -9.23
C GLY A 623 24.90 -4.40 -10.10
N LYS A 624 24.70 -5.62 -9.60
CA LYS A 624 25.05 -6.86 -10.25
C LYS A 624 23.78 -7.63 -10.58
N ILE A 625 23.46 -7.73 -11.87
CA ILE A 625 22.28 -8.46 -12.34
C ILE A 625 22.49 -9.95 -12.08
N MET A 626 21.56 -10.58 -11.38
CA MET A 626 21.58 -11.98 -10.97
C MET A 626 20.74 -12.87 -11.87
N GLY A 627 19.67 -12.33 -12.46
CA GLY A 627 18.77 -13.06 -13.34
C GLY A 627 17.61 -12.21 -13.83
N MET A 628 16.83 -12.79 -14.73
CA MET A 628 15.62 -12.20 -15.27
C MET A 628 14.56 -13.27 -15.44
N ASP A 629 13.33 -12.96 -15.08
CA ASP A 629 12.16 -13.82 -15.21
C ASP A 629 11.04 -13.07 -15.95
N ALA A 630 10.21 -13.79 -16.70
CA ALA A 630 9.01 -13.23 -17.31
C ALA A 630 7.80 -13.45 -16.41
N ASP A 631 7.01 -12.41 -16.20
CA ASP A 631 5.74 -12.45 -15.46
C ASP A 631 4.63 -11.80 -16.30
N GLY A 632 3.99 -12.58 -17.14
CA GLY A 632 3.00 -12.11 -18.11
C GLY A 632 3.60 -11.15 -19.14
N SER A 633 3.13 -9.93 -19.20
CA SER A 633 3.65 -8.85 -20.06
C SER A 633 4.79 -8.04 -19.41
N PHE A 634 5.24 -8.46 -18.24
CA PHE A 634 6.31 -7.80 -17.49
C PHE A 634 7.56 -8.68 -17.46
N GLN A 635 8.71 -8.02 -17.34
CA GLN A 635 10.00 -8.63 -17.03
C GLN A 635 10.38 -8.31 -15.59
N VAL A 636 10.87 -9.30 -14.85
CA VAL A 636 11.35 -9.17 -13.48
C VAL A 636 12.86 -9.26 -13.48
N ILE A 637 13.53 -8.15 -13.22
CA ILE A 637 14.99 -8.06 -13.15
C ILE A 637 15.39 -8.26 -11.69
N LYS A 638 16.21 -9.28 -11.41
CA LYS A 638 16.77 -9.55 -10.09
C LYS A 638 18.22 -9.10 -10.06
N ALA A 639 18.57 -8.30 -9.07
CA ALA A 639 19.93 -7.77 -8.95
C ALA A 639 20.36 -7.59 -7.49
N GLN A 640 21.67 -7.52 -7.28
CA GLN A 640 22.30 -7.16 -6.02
C GLN A 640 22.86 -5.75 -6.14
N VAL A 641 22.45 -4.84 -5.25
CA VAL A 641 22.86 -3.43 -5.30
C VAL A 641 23.22 -2.95 -3.88
N PRO A 642 24.28 -2.15 -3.72
CA PRO A 642 24.61 -1.56 -2.44
C PRO A 642 23.48 -0.64 -1.93
N GLN A 643 23.09 -0.76 -0.67
CA GLN A 643 21.99 0.03 -0.08
C GLN A 643 22.19 1.54 -0.26
N ALA A 644 23.42 2.02 -0.21
CA ALA A 644 23.74 3.43 -0.41
C ALA A 644 23.32 3.99 -1.79
N GLU A 645 23.13 3.13 -2.80
CA GLU A 645 22.71 3.55 -4.14
C GLU A 645 21.18 3.48 -4.35
N LEU A 646 20.44 3.00 -3.37
CA LEU A 646 19.00 2.72 -3.48
C LEU A 646 18.11 3.84 -2.92
N TYR A 647 18.69 4.88 -2.34
CA TYR A 647 17.90 6.01 -1.86
C TYR A 647 17.12 6.64 -3.04
N HIS A 648 15.80 6.83 -2.88
CA HIS A 648 14.86 7.23 -3.93
C HIS A 648 14.80 6.31 -5.17
N TYR A 649 15.30 5.06 -5.11
CA TYR A 649 15.35 4.20 -6.27
C TYR A 649 13.96 3.85 -6.82
N ALA A 650 12.96 3.67 -5.97
CA ALA A 650 11.57 3.46 -6.41
C ALA A 650 11.05 4.63 -7.27
N THR A 651 11.41 5.87 -6.92
CA THR A 651 11.09 7.07 -7.71
C THR A 651 11.81 7.06 -9.06
N THR A 652 13.08 6.66 -9.08
CA THR A 652 13.86 6.52 -10.32
C THR A 652 13.23 5.47 -11.25
N VAL A 653 12.88 4.29 -10.73
CA VAL A 653 12.21 3.23 -11.50
C VAL A 653 10.89 3.73 -12.09
N ARG A 654 10.06 4.41 -11.31
CA ARG A 654 8.80 4.99 -11.80
C ARG A 654 9.04 6.04 -12.89
N SER A 655 10.04 6.90 -12.73
CA SER A 655 10.38 7.91 -13.73
C SER A 655 10.83 7.27 -15.05
N LEU A 656 11.71 6.30 -15.03
CA LEU A 656 12.23 5.60 -16.22
C LEU A 656 11.15 4.80 -16.95
N THR A 657 10.12 4.33 -16.24
CA THR A 657 9.10 3.43 -16.80
C THR A 657 7.74 4.10 -17.01
N GLY A 658 7.68 5.43 -16.91
CA GLY A 658 6.42 6.17 -16.98
C GLY A 658 5.40 5.73 -15.92
N GLY A 659 5.89 5.40 -14.71
CA GLY A 659 5.08 4.98 -13.57
C GLY A 659 4.72 3.48 -13.52
N ARG A 660 5.14 2.68 -14.50
CA ARG A 660 4.78 1.26 -14.61
C ARG A 660 5.71 0.31 -13.86
N GLY A 661 6.89 0.77 -13.48
CA GLY A 661 7.87 -0.04 -12.78
C GLY A 661 7.52 -0.21 -11.30
N ILE A 662 7.69 -1.42 -10.80
CA ILE A 662 7.55 -1.78 -9.40
C ILE A 662 8.92 -2.23 -8.89
N HIS A 663 9.33 -1.72 -7.74
CA HIS A 663 10.57 -2.05 -7.07
C HIS A 663 10.29 -2.67 -5.71
N SER A 664 11.02 -3.70 -5.38
CA SER A 664 11.10 -4.26 -4.02
C SER A 664 12.54 -4.56 -3.66
N GLU A 665 12.87 -4.48 -2.37
CA GLU A 665 14.21 -4.72 -1.86
C GLU A 665 14.19 -5.52 -0.57
N SER A 666 15.25 -6.33 -0.37
CA SER A 666 15.49 -7.08 0.85
C SER A 666 16.97 -7.16 1.14
N PHE A 667 17.34 -7.19 2.43
CA PHE A 667 18.74 -7.34 2.81
C PHE A 667 19.29 -8.71 2.40
N SER A 668 20.46 -8.73 1.73
CA SER A 668 21.16 -9.95 1.32
C SER A 668 22.35 -10.26 2.23
N HIS A 669 23.40 -9.47 2.16
CA HIS A 669 24.64 -9.70 2.91
C HIS A 669 25.49 -8.43 2.99
N TYR A 670 26.61 -8.52 3.69
CA TYR A 670 27.63 -7.47 3.73
C TYR A 670 28.80 -7.80 2.79
N GLU A 671 29.18 -6.86 1.93
CA GLU A 671 30.33 -7.00 1.03
C GLU A 671 31.36 -5.88 1.29
N LYS A 672 32.62 -6.17 0.95
CA LYS A 672 33.71 -5.21 1.09
C LYS A 672 33.52 -4.02 0.18
N MET A 673 33.58 -2.82 0.75
CA MET A 673 33.46 -1.56 0.02
C MET A 673 34.71 -1.30 -0.86
N PRO A 674 34.53 -0.75 -2.08
CA PRO A 674 35.64 -0.26 -2.88
C PRO A 674 36.45 0.82 -2.13
N LYS A 675 37.80 0.77 -2.25
CA LYS A 675 38.72 1.63 -1.47
C LYS A 675 38.47 3.13 -1.62
N ASP A 676 38.04 3.57 -2.80
CA ASP A 676 37.80 5.00 -3.06
C ASP A 676 36.55 5.51 -2.34
N ILE A 677 35.52 4.65 -2.24
CA ILE A 677 34.28 4.94 -1.49
C ILE A 677 34.53 4.83 0.01
N GLU A 678 35.27 3.81 0.44
CA GLU A 678 35.68 3.63 1.85
C GLU A 678 36.34 4.88 2.43
N LYS A 679 37.28 5.48 1.68
CA LYS A 679 37.96 6.72 2.12
C LYS A 679 36.98 7.90 2.25
N LYS A 680 36.05 8.04 1.32
CA LYS A 680 35.03 9.11 1.39
C LYS A 680 34.13 8.95 2.61
N VAL A 681 33.57 7.74 2.80
CA VAL A 681 32.70 7.44 3.94
C VAL A 681 33.43 7.63 5.28
N ALA A 682 34.68 7.17 5.40
CA ALA A 682 35.46 7.36 6.62
C ALA A 682 35.70 8.85 6.91
N GLN A 683 36.00 9.67 5.91
CA GLN A 683 36.21 11.12 6.09
C GLN A 683 34.91 11.85 6.46
N GLU A 684 33.78 11.50 5.85
CA GLU A 684 32.48 12.11 6.14
C GLU A 684 32.03 11.80 7.56
N ARG A 685 32.21 10.58 8.02
CA ARG A 685 31.85 10.20 9.40
C ARG A 685 32.77 10.80 10.46
N GLN A 686 34.07 10.94 10.19
CA GLN A 686 34.96 11.65 11.09
C GLN A 686 34.58 13.12 11.29
N LYS A 687 34.12 13.80 10.22
CA LYS A 687 33.60 15.17 10.31
C LYS A 687 32.33 15.28 11.15
N GLN A 688 31.43 14.29 11.06
CA GLN A 688 30.19 14.24 11.83
C GLN A 688 30.43 13.94 13.34
N GLU A 689 31.54 13.28 13.70
CA GLU A 689 31.94 13.08 15.12
C GLU A 689 32.60 14.32 15.74
N ASP A 690 33.18 15.18 14.91
CA ASP A 690 33.84 16.42 15.33
C ASP A 690 32.87 17.61 15.48
N GLU A 691 31.66 17.54 14.86
CA GLU A 691 30.53 18.48 15.02
C GLU A 691 29.60 18.07 16.17
#